data_ea8602a87a7f530a18a035efe354096d
#
_entry.id   ea8602a87a7f530a18a035efe354096d
#
_cell.length_a   1.000
_cell.length_b   1.000
_cell.length_c   1.000
_cell.angle_alpha   90.00
_cell.angle_beta   90.00
_cell.angle_gamma   90.00
#
_symmetry.space_group_name_H-M   'P 1'
#
loop_
_entity.id
_entity.type
_entity.pdbx_description
1 polymer ?
#
loop_
_entity_poly.entity_id
_entity_poly.type
_entity_poly.pdbx_seq_one_letter_code
_entity_poly.pdbx_strand_id
1 'polypeptide(L)'
;LMSTDQVAALTTTQVRVLSSAQVKALDSDQMASLTTSQIANLSAAQLNAIDSEDLQAMSASQITALSTAALSKADSAHIAGLTTDQVAALSTSQVKSLASGAMKALSSDQVLSLTTTQVANLSTMQFNALDSADVSAMTVDQIKVLSNTVIGKMDSAHEAALNSDQIAAMTQTQIRSLTTEQVKNLSSDQVANLTTAQVTVMSATQLAAIESADFASLSTDVIGALSTGQIGALSSAQMKSLTTAQLQAFTTQQLGVLKAAQFNAIDSTLINVLSLDQIKGISTAAVAGMDSAHLTSLSTDQIASLTTTAVRVLTSSEMKWMTSDQVSSLSTAALQALSSAQVGAIDTADLATLGANQVAALSTVGLAGLTSEQVNNLSTDQIVALTTLQVKNLKTSQIVALSSTQMTALTTTQLGAITSLQASAFESVDLRQLSTDQIKALTTAAVTGLTSTQVSKLTEAQVGALTTDQTRALLTSQIVALTSTQAANLTAEQVSVLTTKQISAMESVDFGALTTDGLSGLTSTQVAAINTAQISSLGSSQIASLSTDFVAALSAAHAAALGSTVMSSLSTDQVAAMSTKAIAALSSSQLSQFSTDQVQALTGTQIGALTYSQVSAFTGDQVGALTSSQAASLTGNQITSISSAVISRLQQSTLNSISPSLMTALSTGQLKAMGTDMLPMLTGTQVAGLSVQQMNTLGSNQIAALTTNQVKALTTDQVQGLNLNLFTKLSTSQIDSLSAAQVRAISSQNISYLGTEQIQAINTSVVSALTTSQFTQLTTAQIKAVSTDQMHALTAAQVTAMTTAQAGALSADQLSALGVSALSAMNRFNIEALSTSTIAALDTSV
;
A
#
# COMPACT_ATOMS: atom_id res chain seq x y z
N LEU A 1 -80.02 36.33 13.94
CA LEU A 1 -79.06 35.79 13.05
C LEU A 1 -78.71 36.93 12.08
N MET A 2 -77.39 37.16 11.93
CA MET A 2 -76.84 38.09 10.95
C MET A 2 -76.95 37.45 9.55
N SER A 3 -77.16 38.25 8.52
CA SER A 3 -77.09 37.76 7.15
C SER A 3 -75.57 37.57 6.74
N THR A 4 -75.33 36.81 5.67
CA THR A 4 -73.95 36.64 5.09
C THR A 4 -73.33 37.99 4.76
N ASP A 5 -74.09 38.96 4.19
CA ASP A 5 -73.65 40.34 3.93
C ASP A 5 -73.27 41.11 5.17
N GLN A 6 -73.96 40.88 6.26
CA GLN A 6 -73.69 41.53 7.55
C GLN A 6 -72.41 40.94 8.21
N VAL A 7 -72.25 39.65 8.08
CA VAL A 7 -71.04 38.98 8.55
C VAL A 7 -69.81 39.43 7.71
N ALA A 8 -69.90 39.51 6.39
CA ALA A 8 -68.88 40.03 5.53
C ALA A 8 -68.51 41.51 5.79
N ALA A 9 -69.50 42.31 6.23
CA ALA A 9 -69.30 43.73 6.53
C ALA A 9 -68.69 44.00 7.93
N LEU A 10 -68.56 43.01 8.80
CA LEU A 10 -67.84 43.16 10.09
C LEU A 10 -66.43 43.67 9.85
N THR A 11 -65.97 44.60 10.65
CA THR A 11 -64.57 44.99 10.64
C THR A 11 -63.71 43.91 11.25
N THR A 12 -62.47 43.85 10.89
CA THR A 12 -61.48 42.91 11.48
C THR A 12 -61.40 43.05 13.03
N THR A 13 -61.56 44.26 13.53
CA THR A 13 -61.61 44.53 14.98
C THR A 13 -62.86 43.89 15.65
N GLN A 14 -64.00 43.96 14.98
CA GLN A 14 -65.21 43.31 15.46
C GLN A 14 -65.15 41.80 15.45
N VAL A 15 -64.60 41.22 14.40
CA VAL A 15 -64.35 39.76 14.30
C VAL A 15 -63.40 39.29 15.41
N ARG A 16 -62.35 40.04 15.73
CA ARG A 16 -61.37 39.69 16.79
C ARG A 16 -61.99 39.63 18.17
N VAL A 17 -63.06 40.42 18.47
CA VAL A 17 -63.69 40.45 19.77
C VAL A 17 -64.85 39.47 19.87
N LEU A 18 -65.20 38.76 18.77
CA LEU A 18 -66.29 37.74 18.91
C LEU A 18 -65.83 36.67 19.91
N SER A 19 -66.72 36.26 20.80
CA SER A 19 -66.45 35.12 21.66
C SER A 19 -66.46 33.82 20.87
N SER A 20 -65.79 32.78 21.35
CA SER A 20 -65.81 31.42 20.78
C SER A 20 -67.28 30.92 20.59
N ALA A 21 -68.20 31.23 21.50
CA ALA A 21 -69.59 30.84 21.36
C ALA A 21 -70.24 31.54 20.16
N GLN A 22 -69.92 32.81 19.91
CA GLN A 22 -70.45 33.56 18.79
C GLN A 22 -69.91 33.09 17.45
N VAL A 23 -68.64 32.73 17.43
CA VAL A 23 -68.02 32.13 16.20
C VAL A 23 -68.65 30.77 15.90
N LYS A 24 -68.85 29.95 16.91
CA LYS A 24 -69.50 28.65 16.82
C LYS A 24 -70.98 28.75 16.35
N ALA A 25 -71.63 29.85 16.58
CA ALA A 25 -73.02 30.07 16.18
C ALA A 25 -73.18 30.62 14.76
N LEU A 26 -72.09 30.82 14.02
CA LEU A 26 -72.10 31.08 12.57
C LEU A 26 -72.38 29.79 11.84
N ASP A 27 -73.25 29.81 10.87
CA ASP A 27 -73.47 28.68 9.97
C ASP A 27 -72.48 28.66 8.81
N SER A 28 -72.47 27.59 8.02
CA SER A 28 -71.53 27.37 6.93
C SER A 28 -71.55 28.48 5.87
N ASP A 29 -72.73 29.05 5.55
CA ASP A 29 -72.85 30.14 4.58
C ASP A 29 -72.27 31.44 5.15
N GLN A 30 -72.48 31.72 6.43
CA GLN A 30 -71.91 32.85 7.11
C GLN A 30 -70.42 32.75 7.27
N MET A 31 -69.93 31.55 7.58
CA MET A 31 -68.49 31.28 7.66
C MET A 31 -67.81 31.45 6.29
N ALA A 32 -68.37 30.90 5.24
CA ALA A 32 -67.92 31.08 3.86
C ALA A 32 -67.93 32.53 3.40
N SER A 33 -68.83 33.39 3.97
CA SER A 33 -68.94 34.82 3.63
C SER A 33 -67.89 35.71 4.27
N LEU A 34 -67.10 35.20 5.26
CA LEU A 34 -66.04 35.97 5.89
C LEU A 34 -64.95 36.32 4.87
N THR A 35 -64.53 37.56 4.87
CA THR A 35 -63.40 37.97 4.01
C THR A 35 -62.06 37.38 4.51
N THR A 36 -61.12 37.25 3.63
CA THR A 36 -59.72 36.77 3.99
C THR A 36 -59.08 37.64 5.06
N SER A 37 -59.36 38.95 5.07
CA SER A 37 -58.86 39.88 6.11
C SER A 37 -59.50 39.60 7.50
N GLN A 38 -60.75 39.19 7.54
CA GLN A 38 -61.43 38.81 8.78
C GLN A 38 -60.89 37.48 9.28
N ILE A 39 -60.80 36.49 8.43
CA ILE A 39 -60.21 35.16 8.72
C ILE A 39 -58.75 35.28 9.25
N ALA A 40 -57.94 36.18 8.66
CA ALA A 40 -56.54 36.42 9.10
C ALA A 40 -56.48 36.92 10.56
N ASN A 41 -57.55 37.48 11.07
CA ASN A 41 -57.61 38.03 12.41
C ASN A 41 -58.27 37.11 13.45
N LEU A 42 -58.71 35.92 13.08
CA LEU A 42 -59.23 34.94 14.03
C LEU A 42 -58.11 34.48 15.00
N SER A 43 -58.46 34.46 16.27
CA SER A 43 -57.62 33.87 17.29
C SER A 43 -57.73 32.34 17.29
N ALA A 44 -56.76 31.65 17.89
CA ALA A 44 -56.77 30.19 18.02
C ALA A 44 -58.09 29.69 18.74
N ALA A 45 -58.53 30.39 19.76
CA ALA A 45 -59.77 30.04 20.49
C ALA A 45 -61.05 30.19 19.62
N GLN A 46 -61.06 31.14 18.73
CA GLN A 46 -62.10 31.30 17.74
C GLN A 46 -62.02 30.22 16.63
N LEU A 47 -60.82 29.91 16.13
CA LEU A 47 -60.61 28.83 15.16
C LEU A 47 -61.10 27.48 15.73
N ASN A 48 -60.71 27.16 16.94
CA ASN A 48 -61.11 25.91 17.62
C ASN A 48 -62.58 25.86 18.04
N ALA A 49 -63.34 26.92 17.81
CA ALA A 49 -64.73 26.94 18.05
C ALA A 49 -65.60 26.77 16.80
N ILE A 50 -65.00 26.76 15.61
CA ILE A 50 -65.68 26.53 14.33
C ILE A 50 -66.04 25.04 14.23
N ASP A 51 -67.27 24.71 13.90
CA ASP A 51 -67.65 23.31 13.71
C ASP A 51 -67.04 22.79 12.39
N SER A 52 -66.80 21.46 12.30
CA SER A 52 -66.09 20.84 11.13
C SER A 52 -66.79 21.10 9.79
N GLU A 53 -68.15 21.13 9.79
CA GLU A 53 -68.94 21.42 8.57
C GLU A 53 -68.72 22.87 8.10
N ASP A 54 -68.65 23.80 9.02
CA ASP A 54 -68.42 25.22 8.76
C ASP A 54 -67.00 25.49 8.30
N LEU A 55 -66.05 24.75 8.92
CA LEU A 55 -64.66 24.78 8.49
C LEU A 55 -64.49 24.26 7.07
N GLN A 56 -65.18 23.19 6.68
CA GLN A 56 -65.15 22.62 5.33
C GLN A 56 -65.78 23.52 4.28
N ALA A 57 -66.77 24.38 4.71
CA ALA A 57 -67.38 25.34 3.82
C ALA A 57 -66.47 26.53 3.45
N MET A 58 -65.33 26.71 4.18
CA MET A 58 -64.42 27.80 3.93
C MET A 58 -63.66 27.54 2.59
N SER A 59 -63.53 28.60 1.80
CA SER A 59 -62.74 28.53 0.56
C SER A 59 -61.26 28.38 0.85
N ALA A 60 -60.51 27.87 -0.14
CA ALA A 60 -59.06 27.81 -0.11
C ALA A 60 -58.40 29.16 0.22
N SER A 61 -58.95 30.26 -0.30
CA SER A 61 -58.46 31.62 0.00
C SER A 61 -58.63 32.02 1.46
N GLN A 62 -59.70 31.59 2.09
CA GLN A 62 -59.95 31.80 3.50
C GLN A 62 -59.01 30.94 4.36
N ILE A 63 -58.78 29.67 4.01
CA ILE A 63 -57.83 28.79 4.69
C ILE A 63 -56.42 29.36 4.61
N THR A 64 -55.99 29.85 3.46
CA THR A 64 -54.69 30.51 3.32
C THR A 64 -54.57 31.80 4.14
N ALA A 65 -55.65 32.46 4.40
CA ALA A 65 -55.72 33.70 5.23
C ALA A 65 -55.58 33.41 6.73
N LEU A 66 -55.83 32.20 7.21
CA LEU A 66 -55.66 31.85 8.63
C LEU A 66 -54.22 32.15 9.09
N SER A 67 -54.14 32.83 10.25
CA SER A 67 -52.83 33.18 10.81
C SER A 67 -52.10 31.94 11.30
N THR A 68 -50.77 31.90 11.11
CA THR A 68 -49.92 30.85 11.67
C THR A 68 -50.04 30.73 13.20
N ALA A 69 -50.28 31.84 13.86
CA ALA A 69 -50.50 31.90 15.33
C ALA A 69 -51.79 31.19 15.76
N ALA A 70 -52.85 31.26 14.96
CA ALA A 70 -54.09 30.53 15.20
C ALA A 70 -53.93 29.04 14.88
N LEU A 71 -53.34 28.71 13.72
CA LEU A 71 -53.11 27.34 13.29
C LEU A 71 -52.13 26.57 14.19
N SER A 72 -51.11 27.24 14.75
CA SER A 72 -50.19 26.60 15.69
C SER A 72 -50.83 26.09 16.99
N LYS A 73 -52.02 26.59 17.32
CA LYS A 73 -52.82 26.23 18.49
C LYS A 73 -54.17 25.61 18.10
N ALA A 74 -54.38 25.34 16.82
CA ALA A 74 -55.56 24.60 16.38
C ALA A 74 -55.53 23.19 16.98
N ASP A 75 -56.68 22.77 17.49
CA ASP A 75 -56.76 21.38 17.95
C ASP A 75 -56.78 20.38 16.82
N SER A 76 -56.43 19.14 17.16
CA SER A 76 -56.32 18.08 16.18
C SER A 76 -57.61 17.77 15.42
N ALA A 77 -58.77 17.92 16.06
CA ALA A 77 -60.06 17.65 15.42
C ALA A 77 -60.35 18.65 14.29
N HIS A 78 -59.96 19.93 14.48
CA HIS A 78 -60.15 20.96 13.45
C HIS A 78 -59.23 20.74 12.26
N ILE A 79 -57.98 20.35 12.52
CA ILE A 79 -57.06 20.03 11.41
C ILE A 79 -57.50 18.76 10.66
N ALA A 80 -57.97 17.73 11.38
CA ALA A 80 -58.54 16.51 10.77
C ALA A 80 -59.85 16.81 10.00
N GLY A 81 -60.58 17.86 10.39
CA GLY A 81 -61.82 18.26 9.72
C GLY A 81 -61.61 19.01 8.40
N LEU A 82 -60.38 19.43 8.05
CA LEU A 82 -60.11 20.09 6.77
C LEU A 82 -60.31 19.13 5.60
N THR A 83 -60.82 19.63 4.50
CA THR A 83 -60.84 18.84 3.24
C THR A 83 -59.42 18.70 2.65
N THR A 84 -59.23 17.72 1.77
CA THR A 84 -57.96 17.55 1.04
C THR A 84 -57.58 18.82 0.27
N ASP A 85 -58.53 19.49 -0.36
CA ASP A 85 -58.31 20.75 -1.10
C ASP A 85 -57.86 21.87 -0.15
N GLN A 86 -58.45 21.93 1.03
CA GLN A 86 -58.09 22.91 2.05
C GLN A 86 -56.69 22.67 2.62
N VAL A 87 -56.34 21.41 2.86
CA VAL A 87 -54.96 21.03 3.29
C VAL A 87 -53.96 21.38 2.19
N ALA A 88 -54.27 21.09 0.94
CA ALA A 88 -53.44 21.47 -0.18
C ALA A 88 -53.29 23.01 -0.33
N ALA A 89 -54.30 23.77 0.04
CA ALA A 89 -54.27 25.23 -0.05
C ALA A 89 -53.46 25.90 1.07
N LEU A 90 -53.20 25.24 2.20
CA LEU A 90 -52.39 25.81 3.28
C LEU A 90 -51.03 26.31 2.73
N SER A 91 -50.63 27.49 3.11
CA SER A 91 -49.26 27.97 2.79
C SER A 91 -48.23 27.16 3.57
N THR A 92 -46.99 27.11 3.06
CA THR A 92 -45.86 26.45 3.73
C THR A 92 -45.64 26.98 5.17
N SER A 93 -45.87 28.27 5.40
CA SER A 93 -45.77 28.88 6.75
C SER A 93 -46.86 28.38 7.70
N GLN A 94 -48.04 28.15 7.16
CA GLN A 94 -49.16 27.60 7.93
C GLN A 94 -48.91 26.14 8.29
N VAL A 95 -48.46 25.29 7.32
CA VAL A 95 -48.08 23.90 7.56
C VAL A 95 -46.98 23.82 8.60
N LYS A 96 -45.94 24.66 8.48
CA LYS A 96 -44.85 24.74 9.48
C LYS A 96 -45.32 25.08 10.87
N SER A 97 -46.43 25.84 10.99
CA SER A 97 -46.95 26.23 12.30
C SER A 97 -47.79 25.15 12.97
N LEU A 98 -48.20 24.11 12.25
CA LEU A 98 -49.00 23.02 12.80
C LEU A 98 -48.23 22.26 13.89
N ALA A 99 -48.90 22.05 15.01
CA ALA A 99 -48.37 21.26 16.10
C ALA A 99 -48.33 19.78 15.76
N SER A 100 -47.49 19.02 16.43
CA SER A 100 -47.34 17.55 16.19
C SER A 100 -48.65 16.79 16.34
N GLY A 101 -49.52 17.21 17.31
CA GLY A 101 -50.85 16.62 17.48
C GLY A 101 -51.79 16.86 16.29
N ALA A 102 -51.68 18.02 15.65
CA ALA A 102 -52.41 18.34 14.43
C ALA A 102 -51.89 17.53 13.22
N MET A 103 -50.59 17.35 13.12
CA MET A 103 -50.00 16.49 12.08
C MET A 103 -50.45 15.03 12.22
N LYS A 104 -50.49 14.52 13.45
CA LYS A 104 -50.94 13.15 13.75
C LYS A 104 -52.40 12.90 13.41
N ALA A 105 -53.22 13.96 13.46
CA ALA A 105 -54.67 13.88 13.22
C ALA A 105 -55.03 13.93 11.71
N LEU A 106 -54.07 14.22 10.83
CA LEU A 106 -54.32 14.20 9.40
C LEU A 106 -54.62 12.76 8.94
N SER A 107 -55.62 12.62 8.06
CA SER A 107 -55.88 11.34 7.39
C SER A 107 -54.90 11.09 6.27
N SER A 108 -54.78 9.85 5.84
CA SER A 108 -53.90 9.47 4.70
C SER A 108 -54.25 10.26 3.44
N ASP A 109 -55.52 10.51 3.17
CA ASP A 109 -55.91 11.32 2.00
C ASP A 109 -55.49 12.80 2.14
N GLN A 110 -55.54 13.32 3.38
CA GLN A 110 -55.05 14.68 3.66
C GLN A 110 -53.52 14.77 3.54
N VAL A 111 -52.78 13.75 4.00
CA VAL A 111 -51.33 13.70 3.84
C VAL A 111 -50.97 13.57 2.35
N LEU A 112 -51.70 12.76 1.58
CA LEU A 112 -51.57 12.66 0.13
C LEU A 112 -51.84 14.00 -0.59
N SER A 113 -52.76 14.80 -0.09
CA SER A 113 -53.12 16.11 -0.66
C SER A 113 -52.08 17.19 -0.42
N LEU A 114 -51.14 16.99 0.56
CA LEU A 114 -50.08 17.95 0.79
C LEU A 114 -49.27 18.14 -0.47
N THR A 115 -49.08 19.37 -0.88
CA THR A 115 -48.22 19.69 -2.02
C THR A 115 -46.78 19.38 -1.72
N THR A 116 -45.98 19.09 -2.73
CA THR A 116 -44.54 18.87 -2.61
C THR A 116 -43.83 20.03 -1.91
N THR A 117 -44.28 21.27 -2.14
CA THR A 117 -43.76 22.46 -1.46
C THR A 117 -44.03 22.45 0.03
N GLN A 118 -45.24 22.01 0.45
CA GLN A 118 -45.57 21.87 1.87
C GLN A 118 -44.77 20.76 2.54
N VAL A 119 -44.69 19.59 1.90
CA VAL A 119 -43.94 18.43 2.38
C VAL A 119 -42.42 18.75 2.51
N ALA A 120 -41.85 19.48 1.55
CA ALA A 120 -40.44 19.91 1.60
C ALA A 120 -40.13 20.79 2.83
N ASN A 121 -41.14 21.40 3.42
CA ASN A 121 -41.02 22.32 4.53
C ASN A 121 -41.43 21.74 5.89
N LEU A 122 -41.78 20.46 5.96
CA LEU A 122 -42.09 19.80 7.24
C LEU A 122 -40.83 19.74 8.13
N SER A 123 -41.02 19.98 9.40
CA SER A 123 -40.02 19.72 10.42
C SER A 123 -39.96 18.21 10.74
N THR A 124 -38.83 17.74 11.28
CA THR A 124 -38.71 16.36 11.76
C THR A 124 -39.79 15.97 12.75
N MET A 125 -40.14 16.89 13.70
CA MET A 125 -41.20 16.65 14.68
C MET A 125 -42.58 16.52 14.03
N GLN A 126 -42.83 17.28 12.98
CA GLN A 126 -44.11 17.21 12.25
C GLN A 126 -44.18 15.93 11.43
N PHE A 127 -43.10 15.53 10.75
CA PHE A 127 -43.05 14.30 9.98
C PHE A 127 -43.21 13.06 10.88
N ASN A 128 -42.43 12.98 11.98
CA ASN A 128 -42.50 11.87 12.93
C ASN A 128 -43.80 11.86 13.76
N ALA A 129 -44.67 12.85 13.59
CA ALA A 129 -45.99 12.86 14.19
C ALA A 129 -47.07 12.28 13.26
N LEU A 130 -46.81 12.11 11.98
CA LEU A 130 -47.70 11.41 11.06
C LEU A 130 -47.80 9.92 11.45
N ASP A 131 -48.90 9.28 11.09
CA ASP A 131 -48.95 7.83 11.28
C ASP A 131 -48.12 7.11 10.21
N SER A 132 -47.55 5.96 10.54
CA SER A 132 -46.74 5.19 9.61
C SER A 132 -47.51 4.76 8.34
N ALA A 133 -48.83 4.55 8.47
CA ALA A 133 -49.70 4.27 7.32
C ALA A 133 -49.75 5.46 6.34
N ASP A 134 -49.74 6.71 6.87
CA ASP A 134 -49.73 7.92 6.05
C ASP A 134 -48.44 8.05 5.27
N VAL A 135 -47.30 7.74 5.92
CA VAL A 135 -46.00 7.75 5.28
C VAL A 135 -45.94 6.70 4.17
N SER A 136 -46.47 5.50 4.39
CA SER A 136 -46.53 4.46 3.36
C SER A 136 -47.42 4.83 2.16
N ALA A 137 -48.46 5.68 2.40
CA ALA A 137 -49.35 6.19 1.38
C ALA A 137 -48.76 7.38 0.60
N MET A 138 -47.75 8.09 1.11
CA MET A 138 -47.15 9.27 0.46
C MET A 138 -46.66 8.91 -0.95
N THR A 139 -46.86 9.88 -1.86
CA THR A 139 -46.34 9.71 -3.21
C THR A 139 -44.81 9.77 -3.26
N VAL A 140 -44.22 9.12 -4.27
CA VAL A 140 -42.78 9.20 -4.50
C VAL A 140 -42.25 10.64 -4.65
N ASP A 141 -43.06 11.55 -5.22
CA ASP A 141 -42.72 12.95 -5.38
C ASP A 141 -42.75 13.71 -4.02
N GLN A 142 -43.61 13.31 -3.13
CA GLN A 142 -43.63 13.83 -1.77
C GLN A 142 -42.42 13.36 -0.97
N ILE A 143 -42.01 12.09 -1.14
CA ILE A 143 -40.79 11.56 -0.50
C ILE A 143 -39.55 12.27 -1.03
N LYS A 144 -39.43 12.49 -2.34
CA LYS A 144 -38.27 13.15 -2.99
C LYS A 144 -37.98 14.54 -2.45
N VAL A 145 -39.03 15.28 -2.05
CA VAL A 145 -38.87 16.67 -1.58
C VAL A 145 -38.66 16.78 -0.08
N LEU A 146 -38.81 15.72 0.70
CA LEU A 146 -38.49 15.73 2.13
C LEU A 146 -37.03 16.19 2.34
N SER A 147 -36.87 17.05 3.36
CA SER A 147 -35.53 17.53 3.68
C SER A 147 -34.65 16.42 4.21
N ASN A 148 -33.32 16.48 3.92
CA ASN A 148 -32.33 15.53 4.42
C ASN A 148 -32.36 15.43 5.97
N THR A 149 -32.73 16.52 6.64
CA THR A 149 -32.87 16.56 8.11
C THR A 149 -34.06 15.70 8.59
N VAL A 150 -35.17 15.72 7.87
CA VAL A 150 -36.36 14.88 8.18
C VAL A 150 -35.98 13.42 7.96
N ILE A 151 -35.39 13.10 6.79
CA ILE A 151 -34.98 11.75 6.43
C ILE A 151 -33.98 11.18 7.46
N GLY A 152 -32.92 11.91 7.82
CA GLY A 152 -31.88 11.43 8.75
C GLY A 152 -32.33 11.40 10.23
N LYS A 153 -33.52 11.91 10.55
CA LYS A 153 -34.09 11.90 11.91
C LYS A 153 -35.49 11.28 11.96
N MET A 154 -35.88 10.60 10.91
CA MET A 154 -37.09 9.80 10.84
C MET A 154 -37.01 8.69 11.88
N ASP A 155 -38.07 8.41 12.60
CA ASP A 155 -38.09 7.29 13.53
C ASP A 155 -38.24 5.94 12.82
N SER A 156 -37.97 4.86 13.54
CA SER A 156 -37.94 3.51 12.96
C SER A 156 -39.33 3.04 12.45
N ALA A 157 -40.43 3.54 12.98
CA ALA A 157 -41.77 3.18 12.54
C ALA A 157 -42.08 3.77 11.15
N HIS A 158 -41.71 5.03 10.94
CA HIS A 158 -41.85 5.71 9.65
C HIS A 158 -40.89 5.16 8.60
N GLU A 159 -39.66 4.83 9.03
CA GLU A 159 -38.66 4.17 8.16
C GLU A 159 -39.17 2.82 7.63
N ALA A 160 -39.68 1.98 8.53
CA ALA A 160 -40.25 0.69 8.17
C ALA A 160 -41.51 0.79 7.30
N ALA A 161 -42.24 1.91 7.39
CA ALA A 161 -43.42 2.17 6.60
C ALA A 161 -43.12 2.59 5.15
N LEU A 162 -41.91 3.05 4.86
CA LEU A 162 -41.54 3.38 3.49
C LEU A 162 -41.55 2.12 2.62
N ASN A 163 -42.32 2.15 1.52
CA ASN A 163 -42.32 1.06 0.57
C ASN A 163 -41.10 1.13 -0.37
N SER A 164 -40.88 0.04 -1.12
CA SER A 164 -39.74 -0.11 -2.02
C SER A 164 -39.67 0.99 -3.09
N ASP A 165 -40.81 1.40 -3.65
CA ASP A 165 -40.86 2.47 -4.67
C ASP A 165 -40.48 3.84 -4.06
N GLN A 166 -40.88 4.09 -2.83
CA GLN A 166 -40.50 5.30 -2.10
C GLN A 166 -39.01 5.34 -1.80
N ILE A 167 -38.44 4.22 -1.36
CA ILE A 167 -36.99 4.08 -1.17
C ILE A 167 -36.24 4.28 -2.50
N ALA A 168 -36.69 3.63 -3.59
CA ALA A 168 -36.09 3.78 -4.91
C ALA A 168 -36.18 5.23 -5.44
N ALA A 169 -37.20 5.97 -5.03
CA ALA A 169 -37.43 7.35 -5.46
C ALA A 169 -36.62 8.37 -4.63
N MET A 170 -36.07 8.01 -3.47
CA MET A 170 -35.28 8.93 -2.64
C MET A 170 -34.09 9.49 -3.43
N THR A 171 -33.83 10.77 -3.23
CA THR A 171 -32.67 11.43 -3.84
C THR A 171 -31.37 10.93 -3.21
N GLN A 172 -30.27 11.04 -3.96
CA GLN A 172 -28.94 10.70 -3.48
C GLN A 172 -28.57 11.45 -2.18
N THR A 173 -29.00 12.68 -2.03
CA THR A 173 -28.75 13.50 -0.83
C THR A 173 -29.54 12.99 0.36
N GLN A 174 -30.75 12.50 0.14
CA GLN A 174 -31.57 11.87 1.18
C GLN A 174 -30.96 10.56 1.65
N ILE A 175 -30.55 9.69 0.73
CA ILE A 175 -29.85 8.45 1.06
C ILE A 175 -28.57 8.71 1.87
N ARG A 176 -27.78 9.72 1.51
CA ARG A 176 -26.62 10.13 2.31
C ARG A 176 -26.96 10.60 3.72
N SER A 177 -28.14 11.13 3.91
CA SER A 177 -28.57 11.64 5.23
C SER A 177 -29.06 10.54 6.17
N LEU A 178 -29.33 9.35 5.66
CA LEU A 178 -29.70 8.21 6.51
C LEU A 178 -28.57 7.90 7.50
N THR A 179 -28.94 7.66 8.73
CA THR A 179 -27.99 7.17 9.75
C THR A 179 -27.65 5.71 9.50
N THR A 180 -26.57 5.24 10.09
CA THR A 180 -26.21 3.81 10.02
C THR A 180 -27.26 2.91 10.66
N GLU A 181 -27.95 3.39 11.70
CA GLU A 181 -29.06 2.65 12.33
C GLU A 181 -30.25 2.55 11.37
N GLN A 182 -30.61 3.64 10.69
CA GLN A 182 -31.65 3.62 9.67
C GLN A 182 -31.33 2.69 8.51
N VAL A 183 -30.09 2.73 8.03
CA VAL A 183 -29.66 1.82 6.96
C VAL A 183 -29.69 0.36 7.42
N LYS A 184 -29.38 0.09 8.68
CA LYS A 184 -29.44 -1.24 9.26
C LYS A 184 -30.87 -1.78 9.36
N ASN A 185 -31.84 -0.91 9.61
CA ASN A 185 -33.24 -1.28 9.78
C ASN A 185 -34.00 -1.44 8.45
N LEU A 186 -33.40 -1.11 7.31
CA LEU A 186 -34.01 -1.34 6.01
C LEU A 186 -34.33 -2.82 5.81
N SER A 187 -35.53 -3.12 5.35
CA SER A 187 -35.92 -4.50 5.03
C SER A 187 -35.22 -5.00 3.74
N SER A 188 -35.18 -6.31 3.56
CA SER A 188 -34.63 -6.93 2.33
C SER A 188 -35.27 -6.38 1.06
N ASP A 189 -36.61 -6.15 1.06
CA ASP A 189 -37.31 -5.56 -0.09
C ASP A 189 -36.90 -4.11 -0.34
N GLN A 190 -36.69 -3.31 0.71
CA GLN A 190 -36.22 -1.95 0.59
C GLN A 190 -34.79 -1.88 0.08
N VAL A 191 -33.91 -2.76 0.59
CA VAL A 191 -32.50 -2.88 0.14
C VAL A 191 -32.44 -3.36 -1.31
N ALA A 192 -33.24 -4.36 -1.70
CA ALA A 192 -33.28 -4.88 -3.08
C ALA A 192 -33.69 -3.80 -4.11
N ASN A 193 -34.46 -2.82 -3.70
CA ASN A 193 -34.95 -1.72 -4.56
C ASN A 193 -34.07 -0.47 -4.52
N LEU A 194 -32.99 -0.46 -3.76
CA LEU A 194 -32.00 0.63 -3.84
C LEU A 194 -31.38 0.67 -5.23
N THR A 195 -31.42 1.81 -5.87
CA THR A 195 -30.84 2.02 -7.19
C THR A 195 -29.32 2.10 -7.11
N THR A 196 -28.66 1.78 -8.21
CA THR A 196 -27.20 1.94 -8.35
C THR A 196 -26.76 3.36 -7.99
N ALA A 197 -27.50 4.37 -8.45
CA ALA A 197 -27.19 5.77 -8.14
C ALA A 197 -27.30 6.11 -6.65
N GLN A 198 -28.16 5.43 -5.92
CA GLN A 198 -28.34 5.60 -4.48
C GLN A 198 -27.24 4.89 -3.69
N VAL A 199 -26.95 3.63 -4.02
CA VAL A 199 -25.95 2.84 -3.28
C VAL A 199 -24.54 3.39 -3.49
N THR A 200 -24.21 3.86 -4.68
CA THR A 200 -22.88 4.44 -4.96
C THR A 200 -22.60 5.74 -4.18
N VAL A 201 -23.61 6.44 -3.73
CA VAL A 201 -23.43 7.66 -2.92
C VAL A 201 -23.48 7.40 -1.42
N MET A 202 -23.85 6.21 -0.98
CA MET A 202 -23.78 5.82 0.43
C MET A 202 -22.33 5.86 0.93
N SER A 203 -22.16 6.29 2.15
CA SER A 203 -20.84 6.14 2.81
C SER A 203 -20.51 4.67 3.03
N ALA A 204 -19.24 4.38 3.13
CA ALA A 204 -18.76 3.03 3.46
C ALA A 204 -19.37 2.49 4.77
N THR A 205 -19.58 3.36 5.75
CA THR A 205 -20.21 3.01 7.03
C THR A 205 -21.69 2.72 6.90
N GLN A 206 -22.42 3.44 6.05
CA GLN A 206 -23.82 3.15 5.75
C GLN A 206 -23.95 1.79 5.04
N LEU A 207 -23.13 1.55 4.02
CA LEU A 207 -23.16 0.29 3.30
C LEU A 207 -22.82 -0.90 4.22
N ALA A 208 -21.83 -0.73 5.09
CA ALA A 208 -21.47 -1.75 6.09
C ALA A 208 -22.55 -1.99 7.16
N ALA A 209 -23.48 -1.06 7.33
CA ALA A 209 -24.59 -1.20 8.26
C ALA A 209 -25.76 -2.04 7.70
N ILE A 210 -25.84 -2.24 6.38
CA ILE A 210 -26.83 -3.16 5.79
C ILE A 210 -26.62 -4.56 6.36
N GLU A 211 -27.67 -5.18 6.88
CA GLU A 211 -27.57 -6.54 7.40
C GLU A 211 -27.16 -7.54 6.29
N SER A 212 -26.44 -8.57 6.65
CA SER A 212 -25.86 -9.50 5.65
C SER A 212 -26.93 -10.22 4.82
N ALA A 213 -28.09 -10.50 5.43
CA ALA A 213 -29.22 -11.13 4.71
C ALA A 213 -29.79 -10.17 3.65
N ASP A 214 -29.90 -8.90 4.00
CA ASP A 214 -30.45 -7.87 3.09
C ASP A 214 -29.44 -7.47 2.03
N PHE A 215 -28.13 -7.49 2.37
CA PHE A 215 -27.06 -7.26 1.42
C PHE A 215 -27.10 -8.27 0.25
N ALA A 216 -27.48 -9.52 0.54
CA ALA A 216 -27.64 -10.55 -0.48
C ALA A 216 -28.78 -10.25 -1.49
N SER A 217 -29.72 -9.35 -1.18
CA SER A 217 -30.80 -8.95 -2.08
C SER A 217 -30.39 -7.86 -3.08
N LEU A 218 -29.24 -7.18 -2.89
CA LEU A 218 -28.76 -6.18 -3.83
C LEU A 218 -28.52 -6.76 -5.22
N SER A 219 -28.88 -6.02 -6.26
CA SER A 219 -28.69 -6.46 -7.64
C SER A 219 -27.20 -6.52 -8.02
N THR A 220 -26.90 -7.33 -9.03
CA THR A 220 -25.55 -7.43 -9.60
C THR A 220 -25.03 -6.10 -10.13
N ASP A 221 -25.89 -5.28 -10.70
CA ASP A 221 -25.55 -3.95 -11.21
C ASP A 221 -25.11 -3.00 -10.07
N VAL A 222 -25.80 -3.10 -8.92
CA VAL A 222 -25.42 -2.36 -7.72
C VAL A 222 -24.05 -2.82 -7.23
N ILE A 223 -23.86 -4.14 -7.08
CA ILE A 223 -22.57 -4.71 -6.63
C ILE A 223 -21.42 -4.26 -7.56
N GLY A 224 -21.62 -4.38 -8.87
CA GLY A 224 -20.61 -3.97 -9.86
C GLY A 224 -20.27 -2.46 -9.83
N ALA A 225 -21.21 -1.63 -9.41
CA ALA A 225 -21.06 -0.18 -9.35
C ALA A 225 -20.49 0.34 -8.02
N LEU A 226 -20.37 -0.50 -6.99
CA LEU A 226 -19.81 -0.09 -5.71
C LEU A 226 -18.37 0.42 -5.88
N SER A 227 -18.04 1.51 -5.22
CA SER A 227 -16.66 2.01 -5.19
C SER A 227 -15.74 1.06 -4.42
N THR A 228 -14.47 1.11 -4.72
CA THR A 228 -13.45 0.34 -3.99
C THR A 228 -13.43 0.65 -2.49
N GLY A 229 -13.72 1.90 -2.10
CA GLY A 229 -13.84 2.30 -0.70
C GLY A 229 -15.04 1.63 -0.01
N GLN A 230 -16.16 1.50 -0.70
CA GLN A 230 -17.34 0.79 -0.20
C GLN A 230 -17.09 -0.71 -0.06
N ILE A 231 -16.50 -1.32 -1.08
CA ILE A 231 -16.12 -2.75 -1.05
C ILE A 231 -15.14 -3.04 0.11
N GLY A 232 -14.12 -2.19 0.28
CA GLY A 232 -13.13 -2.34 1.36
C GLY A 232 -13.70 -2.20 2.78
N ALA A 233 -14.91 -1.67 2.91
CA ALA A 233 -15.62 -1.52 4.17
C ALA A 233 -16.63 -2.64 4.47
N LEU A 234 -16.94 -3.51 3.51
CA LEU A 234 -17.88 -4.62 3.72
C LEU A 234 -17.39 -5.53 4.85
N SER A 235 -18.33 -5.93 5.68
CA SER A 235 -18.07 -6.88 6.77
C SER A 235 -17.89 -8.31 6.24
N SER A 236 -17.20 -9.14 7.01
CA SER A 236 -17.08 -10.57 6.70
C SER A 236 -18.46 -11.27 6.59
N ALA A 237 -19.46 -10.83 7.35
CA ALA A 237 -20.81 -11.37 7.27
C ALA A 237 -21.47 -11.04 5.92
N GLN A 238 -21.29 -9.81 5.41
CA GLN A 238 -21.77 -9.41 4.10
C GLN A 238 -21.01 -10.13 2.96
N MET A 239 -19.71 -10.33 3.11
CA MET A 239 -18.93 -11.11 2.15
C MET A 239 -19.39 -12.57 2.09
N LYS A 240 -19.77 -13.14 3.25
CA LYS A 240 -20.29 -14.51 3.34
C LYS A 240 -21.69 -14.66 2.71
N SER A 241 -22.48 -13.60 2.71
CA SER A 241 -23.85 -13.64 2.15
C SER A 241 -23.89 -13.46 0.63
N LEU A 242 -22.76 -13.18 -0.03
CA LEU A 242 -22.71 -12.98 -1.48
C LEU A 242 -23.25 -14.21 -2.23
N THR A 243 -24.11 -13.94 -3.20
CA THR A 243 -24.55 -14.95 -4.15
C THR A 243 -23.51 -15.17 -5.26
N THR A 244 -23.60 -16.29 -5.95
CA THR A 244 -22.76 -16.56 -7.14
C THR A 244 -22.81 -15.41 -8.15
N ALA A 245 -24.00 -14.93 -8.48
CA ALA A 245 -24.19 -13.86 -9.46
C ALA A 245 -23.56 -12.53 -8.99
N GLN A 246 -23.71 -12.22 -7.70
CA GLN A 246 -23.09 -11.02 -7.11
C GLN A 246 -21.55 -11.12 -7.12
N LEU A 247 -20.99 -12.29 -6.79
CA LEU A 247 -19.54 -12.50 -6.82
C LEU A 247 -19.00 -12.38 -8.25
N GLN A 248 -19.74 -12.88 -9.26
CA GLN A 248 -19.38 -12.72 -10.67
C GLN A 248 -19.46 -11.25 -11.14
N ALA A 249 -20.31 -10.45 -10.52
CA ALA A 249 -20.45 -9.03 -10.84
C ALA A 249 -19.30 -8.13 -10.30
N PHE A 250 -18.47 -8.65 -9.39
CA PHE A 250 -17.32 -7.88 -8.90
C PHE A 250 -16.37 -7.52 -10.03
N THR A 251 -15.98 -6.27 -10.10
CA THR A 251 -14.93 -5.82 -11.00
C THR A 251 -13.55 -6.22 -10.47
N THR A 252 -12.58 -6.28 -11.36
CA THR A 252 -11.17 -6.52 -10.97
C THR A 252 -10.66 -5.49 -9.97
N GLN A 253 -11.09 -4.24 -10.09
CA GLN A 253 -10.72 -3.17 -9.15
C GLN A 253 -11.31 -3.40 -7.75
N GLN A 254 -12.55 -3.90 -7.69
CA GLN A 254 -13.21 -4.23 -6.41
C GLN A 254 -12.53 -5.42 -5.72
N LEU A 255 -12.18 -6.46 -6.47
CA LEU A 255 -11.42 -7.60 -5.95
C LEU A 255 -10.01 -7.17 -5.48
N GLY A 256 -9.44 -6.16 -6.15
CA GLY A 256 -8.13 -5.60 -5.84
C GLY A 256 -8.03 -4.87 -4.49
N VAL A 257 -9.13 -4.56 -3.84
CA VAL A 257 -9.14 -3.91 -2.53
C VAL A 257 -9.58 -4.82 -1.38
N LEU A 258 -9.99 -6.06 -1.67
CA LEU A 258 -10.39 -7.00 -0.63
C LEU A 258 -9.22 -7.34 0.29
N LYS A 259 -9.52 -7.36 1.58
CA LYS A 259 -8.61 -7.86 2.61
C LYS A 259 -8.73 -9.38 2.70
N ALA A 260 -7.72 -10.04 3.23
CA ALA A 260 -7.75 -11.49 3.47
C ALA A 260 -9.01 -11.95 4.25
N ALA A 261 -9.35 -11.25 5.33
CA ALA A 261 -10.53 -11.58 6.13
C ALA A 261 -11.85 -11.44 5.36
N GLN A 262 -11.93 -10.50 4.41
CA GLN A 262 -13.10 -10.35 3.55
C GLN A 262 -13.15 -11.46 2.49
N PHE A 263 -12.03 -11.77 1.88
CA PHE A 263 -11.93 -12.82 0.87
C PHE A 263 -12.25 -14.20 1.47
N ASN A 264 -11.65 -14.52 2.61
CA ASN A 264 -11.88 -15.78 3.33
C ASN A 264 -13.28 -15.89 3.97
N ALA A 265 -14.05 -14.82 3.96
CA ALA A 265 -15.45 -14.88 4.39
C ALA A 265 -16.40 -15.27 3.25
N ILE A 266 -15.99 -15.16 1.99
CA ILE A 266 -16.75 -15.69 0.85
C ILE A 266 -16.83 -17.22 1.00
N ASP A 267 -17.92 -17.83 0.57
CA ASP A 267 -17.97 -19.29 0.53
C ASP A 267 -16.93 -19.83 -0.45
N SER A 268 -16.00 -20.65 0.05
CA SER A 268 -14.91 -21.21 -0.76
C SER A 268 -15.40 -21.98 -1.99
N THR A 269 -16.62 -22.57 -1.92
CA THR A 269 -17.21 -23.29 -3.05
C THR A 269 -17.58 -22.36 -4.21
N LEU A 270 -17.71 -21.06 -3.95
CA LEU A 270 -18.02 -20.05 -4.98
C LEU A 270 -16.78 -19.48 -5.66
N ILE A 271 -15.57 -19.74 -5.16
CA ILE A 271 -14.36 -19.14 -5.72
C ILE A 271 -14.10 -19.61 -7.16
N ASN A 272 -14.49 -20.83 -7.49
CA ASN A 272 -14.32 -21.38 -8.83
C ASN A 272 -15.17 -20.70 -9.92
N VAL A 273 -16.20 -19.92 -9.55
CA VAL A 273 -17.03 -19.18 -10.52
C VAL A 273 -16.38 -17.87 -10.97
N LEU A 274 -15.33 -17.42 -10.29
CA LEU A 274 -14.60 -16.21 -10.68
C LEU A 274 -13.91 -16.42 -12.03
N SER A 275 -14.04 -15.45 -12.92
CA SER A 275 -13.34 -15.45 -14.21
C SER A 275 -11.84 -15.31 -14.00
N LEU A 276 -11.05 -15.71 -14.99
CA LEU A 276 -9.59 -15.60 -14.92
C LEU A 276 -9.13 -14.13 -14.76
N ASP A 277 -9.85 -13.17 -15.32
CA ASP A 277 -9.52 -11.75 -15.15
C ASP A 277 -9.86 -11.26 -13.74
N GLN A 278 -10.94 -11.77 -13.15
CA GLN A 278 -11.26 -11.50 -11.75
C GLN A 278 -10.20 -12.08 -10.80
N ILE A 279 -9.71 -13.30 -11.05
CA ILE A 279 -8.62 -13.93 -10.29
C ILE A 279 -7.34 -13.05 -10.36
N LYS A 280 -6.98 -12.54 -11.54
CA LYS A 280 -5.85 -11.60 -11.70
C LYS A 280 -6.03 -10.31 -10.91
N GLY A 281 -7.28 -9.92 -10.69
CA GLY A 281 -7.64 -8.70 -9.97
C GLY A 281 -7.62 -8.83 -8.45
N ILE A 282 -7.53 -10.03 -7.88
CA ILE A 282 -7.54 -10.23 -6.42
C ILE A 282 -6.35 -9.50 -5.79
N SER A 283 -6.62 -8.80 -4.68
CA SER A 283 -5.57 -8.08 -3.97
C SER A 283 -4.46 -9.01 -3.47
N THR A 284 -3.23 -8.53 -3.47
CA THR A 284 -2.10 -9.29 -2.91
C THR A 284 -2.30 -9.58 -1.42
N ALA A 285 -3.02 -8.73 -0.70
CA ALA A 285 -3.34 -8.95 0.70
C ALA A 285 -4.34 -10.11 0.89
N ALA A 286 -5.31 -10.24 -0.02
CA ALA A 286 -6.25 -11.36 0.01
C ALA A 286 -5.57 -12.67 -0.39
N VAL A 287 -4.69 -12.62 -1.39
CA VAL A 287 -3.91 -13.79 -1.81
C VAL A 287 -2.97 -14.27 -0.69
N ALA A 288 -2.24 -13.33 -0.04
CA ALA A 288 -1.28 -13.67 1.03
C ALA A 288 -1.92 -14.18 2.32
N GLY A 289 -3.20 -14.00 2.49
CA GLY A 289 -3.92 -14.47 3.68
C GLY A 289 -5.07 -15.42 3.33
N MET A 290 -5.05 -16.00 2.13
CA MET A 290 -6.06 -16.96 1.70
C MET A 290 -5.95 -18.23 2.55
N ASP A 291 -7.07 -18.72 3.08
CA ASP A 291 -7.06 -19.99 3.80
C ASP A 291 -6.99 -21.21 2.84
N SER A 292 -6.74 -22.39 3.42
CA SER A 292 -6.56 -23.61 2.62
C SER A 292 -7.80 -23.97 1.82
N ALA A 293 -9.01 -23.73 2.33
CA ALA A 293 -10.25 -24.07 1.64
C ALA A 293 -10.43 -23.23 0.37
N HIS A 294 -10.15 -21.94 0.45
CA HIS A 294 -10.22 -21.03 -0.70
C HIS A 294 -9.16 -21.34 -1.75
N LEU A 295 -7.91 -21.57 -1.29
CA LEU A 295 -6.80 -21.88 -2.19
C LEU A 295 -7.02 -23.19 -2.95
N THR A 296 -7.44 -24.25 -2.25
CA THR A 296 -7.68 -25.56 -2.88
C THR A 296 -8.93 -25.60 -3.76
N SER A 297 -9.85 -24.65 -3.58
CA SER A 297 -11.04 -24.47 -4.43
C SER A 297 -10.73 -23.78 -5.77
N LEU A 298 -9.56 -23.15 -5.92
CA LEU A 298 -9.16 -22.56 -7.19
C LEU A 298 -8.90 -23.67 -8.23
N SER A 299 -9.46 -23.53 -9.42
CA SER A 299 -9.17 -24.44 -10.53
C SER A 299 -7.72 -24.28 -11.02
N THR A 300 -7.23 -25.27 -11.75
CA THR A 300 -5.90 -25.21 -12.38
C THR A 300 -5.76 -24.01 -13.31
N ASP A 301 -6.79 -23.65 -14.07
CA ASP A 301 -6.79 -22.48 -14.93
C ASP A 301 -6.73 -21.17 -14.13
N GLN A 302 -7.43 -21.12 -12.99
CA GLN A 302 -7.39 -19.97 -12.08
C GLN A 302 -6.01 -19.83 -11.45
N ILE A 303 -5.40 -20.91 -10.98
CA ILE A 303 -4.00 -20.90 -10.47
C ILE A 303 -3.04 -20.46 -11.58
N ALA A 304 -3.17 -21.00 -12.80
CA ALA A 304 -2.33 -20.61 -13.93
C ALA A 304 -2.46 -19.12 -14.29
N SER A 305 -3.61 -18.51 -14.00
CA SER A 305 -3.91 -17.11 -14.29
C SER A 305 -3.40 -16.13 -13.23
N LEU A 306 -2.98 -16.62 -12.05
CA LEU A 306 -2.47 -15.75 -10.99
C LEU A 306 -1.31 -14.89 -11.50
N THR A 307 -1.36 -13.61 -11.18
CA THR A 307 -0.27 -12.70 -11.53
C THR A 307 1.01 -13.04 -10.75
N THR A 308 2.14 -12.70 -11.30
CA THR A 308 3.43 -12.89 -10.61
C THR A 308 3.49 -12.16 -9.26
N THR A 309 2.80 -11.04 -9.13
CA THR A 309 2.66 -10.32 -7.86
C THR A 309 1.82 -11.09 -6.85
N ALA A 310 0.74 -11.72 -7.29
CA ALA A 310 -0.10 -12.57 -6.45
C ALA A 310 0.67 -13.83 -5.98
N VAL A 311 1.38 -14.47 -6.88
CA VAL A 311 2.18 -15.66 -6.54
C VAL A 311 3.31 -15.33 -5.55
N ARG A 312 3.94 -14.16 -5.67
CA ARG A 312 5.00 -13.72 -4.75
C ARG A 312 4.56 -13.56 -3.30
N VAL A 313 3.31 -13.23 -3.07
CA VAL A 313 2.80 -12.99 -1.72
C VAL A 313 2.25 -14.25 -1.06
N LEU A 314 2.10 -15.37 -1.80
CA LEU A 314 1.75 -16.65 -1.22
C LEU A 314 2.76 -17.04 -0.13
N THR A 315 2.24 -17.44 1.01
CA THR A 315 3.07 -17.92 2.12
C THR A 315 3.56 -19.34 1.86
N SER A 316 4.56 -19.77 2.63
CA SER A 316 5.01 -21.19 2.62
C SER A 316 3.90 -22.17 2.99
N SER A 317 2.95 -21.76 3.85
CA SER A 317 1.80 -22.60 4.19
C SER A 317 0.85 -22.75 3.03
N GLU A 318 0.57 -21.67 2.31
CA GLU A 318 -0.29 -21.69 1.12
C GLU A 318 0.32 -22.52 0.00
N MET A 319 1.63 -22.41 -0.24
CA MET A 319 2.33 -23.27 -1.20
C MET A 319 2.20 -24.76 -0.84
N LYS A 320 2.21 -25.09 0.44
CA LYS A 320 2.07 -26.46 0.93
C LYS A 320 0.64 -26.99 0.83
N TRP A 321 -0.36 -26.12 0.82
CA TRP A 321 -1.77 -26.51 0.68
C TRP A 321 -2.16 -26.77 -0.79
N MET A 322 -1.40 -26.26 -1.75
CA MET A 322 -1.69 -26.49 -3.16
C MET A 322 -1.66 -27.97 -3.49
N THR A 323 -2.56 -28.41 -4.34
CA THR A 323 -2.56 -29.79 -4.88
C THR A 323 -1.50 -29.95 -5.96
N SER A 324 -1.11 -31.20 -6.25
CA SER A 324 -0.17 -31.51 -7.33
C SER A 324 -0.60 -30.92 -8.69
N ASP A 325 -1.91 -30.99 -8.98
CA ASP A 325 -2.48 -30.41 -10.21
C ASP A 325 -2.36 -28.87 -10.23
N GLN A 326 -2.58 -28.23 -9.08
CA GLN A 326 -2.41 -26.79 -8.94
C GLN A 326 -0.95 -26.37 -9.07
N VAL A 327 -0.01 -27.08 -8.44
CA VAL A 327 1.42 -26.82 -8.57
C VAL A 327 1.88 -26.99 -10.01
N SER A 328 1.47 -28.09 -10.67
CA SER A 328 1.81 -28.36 -12.08
C SER A 328 1.20 -27.36 -13.06
N SER A 329 0.11 -26.68 -12.68
CA SER A 329 -0.56 -25.66 -13.52
C SER A 329 0.10 -24.28 -13.42
N LEU A 330 1.01 -24.07 -12.45
CA LEU A 330 1.71 -22.79 -12.33
C LEU A 330 2.44 -22.43 -13.63
N SER A 331 2.20 -21.22 -14.12
CA SER A 331 2.89 -20.72 -15.30
C SER A 331 4.40 -20.57 -15.05
N THR A 332 5.19 -20.64 -16.08
CA THR A 332 6.65 -20.40 -15.98
C THR A 332 6.97 -19.03 -15.38
N ALA A 333 6.17 -18.01 -15.67
CA ALA A 333 6.32 -16.68 -15.09
C ALA A 333 6.00 -16.68 -13.57
N ALA A 334 5.00 -17.46 -13.14
CA ALA A 334 4.67 -17.66 -11.73
C ALA A 334 5.81 -18.37 -10.99
N LEU A 335 6.29 -19.47 -11.54
CA LEU A 335 7.41 -20.26 -10.99
C LEU A 335 8.69 -19.41 -10.87
N GLN A 336 8.97 -18.56 -11.86
CA GLN A 336 10.08 -17.63 -11.82
C GLN A 336 9.98 -16.61 -10.70
N ALA A 337 8.76 -16.24 -10.32
CA ALA A 337 8.50 -15.24 -9.30
C ALA A 337 8.57 -15.78 -7.86
N LEU A 338 8.57 -17.10 -7.65
CA LEU A 338 8.59 -17.73 -6.34
C LEU A 338 9.87 -17.40 -5.57
N SER A 339 9.71 -17.13 -4.29
CA SER A 339 10.80 -16.99 -3.32
C SER A 339 11.36 -18.36 -2.93
N SER A 340 12.54 -18.36 -2.29
CA SER A 340 13.16 -19.59 -1.76
C SER A 340 12.28 -20.31 -0.72
N ALA A 341 11.59 -19.55 0.14
CA ALA A 341 10.69 -20.11 1.13
C ALA A 341 9.46 -20.79 0.51
N GLN A 342 8.95 -20.22 -0.57
CA GLN A 342 7.80 -20.79 -1.30
C GLN A 342 8.19 -22.07 -2.03
N VAL A 343 9.32 -22.06 -2.75
CA VAL A 343 9.80 -23.27 -3.46
C VAL A 343 10.13 -24.38 -2.47
N GLY A 344 10.79 -24.07 -1.34
CA GLY A 344 11.11 -25.05 -0.30
C GLY A 344 9.86 -25.62 0.41
N ALA A 345 8.73 -24.96 0.29
CA ALA A 345 7.46 -25.43 0.89
C ALA A 345 6.66 -26.35 -0.03
N ILE A 346 6.98 -26.43 -1.33
CA ILE A 346 6.33 -27.37 -2.26
C ILE A 346 6.65 -28.79 -1.81
N ASP A 347 5.65 -29.65 -1.71
CA ASP A 347 5.90 -31.06 -1.36
C ASP A 347 6.75 -31.75 -2.46
N THR A 348 7.58 -32.69 -2.02
CA THR A 348 8.52 -33.40 -2.92
C THR A 348 7.79 -34.13 -4.05
N ALA A 349 6.62 -34.68 -3.78
CA ALA A 349 5.77 -35.35 -4.79
C ALA A 349 5.26 -34.34 -5.84
N ASP A 350 4.84 -33.14 -5.40
CA ASP A 350 4.32 -32.09 -6.28
C ASP A 350 5.45 -31.52 -7.16
N LEU A 351 6.64 -31.35 -6.56
CA LEU A 351 7.80 -30.89 -7.31
C LEU A 351 8.17 -31.86 -8.45
N ALA A 352 7.98 -33.15 -8.24
CA ALA A 352 8.24 -34.17 -9.25
C ALA A 352 7.24 -34.12 -10.43
N THR A 353 6.07 -33.50 -10.26
CA THR A 353 5.09 -33.30 -11.34
C THR A 353 5.46 -32.15 -12.27
N LEU A 354 6.34 -31.26 -11.87
CA LEU A 354 6.79 -30.15 -12.71
C LEU A 354 7.53 -30.66 -13.94
N GLY A 355 7.14 -30.21 -15.11
CA GLY A 355 7.87 -30.48 -16.34
C GLY A 355 9.26 -29.84 -16.36
N ALA A 356 10.14 -30.35 -17.18
CA ALA A 356 11.50 -29.86 -17.35
C ALA A 356 11.55 -28.33 -17.59
N ASN A 357 10.67 -27.79 -18.45
CA ASN A 357 10.59 -26.36 -18.72
C ASN A 357 10.13 -25.54 -17.50
N GLN A 358 9.30 -26.10 -16.65
CA GLN A 358 8.84 -25.46 -15.43
C GLN A 358 9.94 -25.39 -14.37
N VAL A 359 10.70 -26.47 -14.20
CA VAL A 359 11.88 -26.46 -13.33
C VAL A 359 12.93 -25.46 -13.83
N ALA A 360 13.15 -25.42 -15.15
CA ALA A 360 14.04 -24.43 -15.78
C ALA A 360 13.57 -22.98 -15.58
N ALA A 361 12.27 -22.76 -15.39
CA ALA A 361 11.71 -21.43 -15.17
C ALA A 361 11.85 -20.94 -13.72
N LEU A 362 12.13 -21.82 -12.76
CA LEU A 362 12.35 -21.41 -11.37
C LEU A 362 13.48 -20.36 -11.32
N SER A 363 13.27 -19.28 -10.57
CA SER A 363 14.35 -18.33 -10.34
C SER A 363 15.48 -18.96 -9.53
N THR A 364 16.69 -18.44 -9.67
CA THR A 364 17.82 -18.89 -8.84
C THR A 364 17.54 -18.74 -7.34
N VAL A 365 16.79 -17.72 -6.96
CA VAL A 365 16.36 -17.50 -5.58
C VAL A 365 15.38 -18.60 -5.16
N GLY A 366 14.41 -18.91 -6.02
CA GLY A 366 13.46 -19.99 -5.78
C GLY A 366 14.16 -21.34 -5.66
N LEU A 367 15.00 -21.66 -6.62
CA LEU A 367 15.75 -22.92 -6.66
C LEU A 367 16.63 -23.11 -5.40
N ALA A 368 17.21 -22.01 -4.88
CA ALA A 368 17.98 -22.05 -3.63
C ALA A 368 17.11 -22.40 -2.39
N GLY A 369 15.79 -22.40 -2.52
CA GLY A 369 14.86 -22.84 -1.49
C GLY A 369 14.66 -24.35 -1.42
N LEU A 370 15.01 -25.09 -2.46
CA LEU A 370 14.87 -26.55 -2.48
C LEU A 370 15.64 -27.20 -1.32
N THR A 371 14.96 -28.08 -0.61
CA THR A 371 15.58 -28.92 0.42
C THR A 371 16.46 -30.00 -0.22
N SER A 372 17.33 -30.59 0.57
CA SER A 372 18.17 -31.72 0.11
C SER A 372 17.34 -32.90 -0.40
N GLU A 373 16.21 -33.21 0.28
CA GLU A 373 15.30 -34.26 -0.15
C GLU A 373 14.65 -33.94 -1.49
N GLN A 374 14.19 -32.70 -1.67
CA GLN A 374 13.61 -32.26 -2.95
C GLN A 374 14.60 -32.36 -4.10
N VAL A 375 15.86 -31.97 -3.89
CA VAL A 375 16.90 -32.07 -4.91
C VAL A 375 17.18 -33.53 -5.26
N ASN A 376 17.30 -34.41 -4.28
CA ASN A 376 17.58 -35.84 -4.52
C ASN A 376 16.46 -36.53 -5.30
N ASN A 377 15.21 -36.03 -5.18
CA ASN A 377 14.05 -36.59 -5.87
C ASN A 377 13.80 -35.97 -7.27
N LEU A 378 14.57 -34.98 -7.70
CA LEU A 378 14.46 -34.48 -9.08
C LEU A 378 14.87 -35.59 -10.07
N SER A 379 14.14 -35.73 -11.18
CA SER A 379 14.53 -36.63 -12.24
C SER A 379 15.79 -36.16 -12.97
N THR A 380 16.51 -37.07 -13.64
CA THR A 380 17.64 -36.72 -14.48
C THR A 380 17.27 -35.72 -15.57
N ASP A 381 16.03 -35.80 -16.12
CA ASP A 381 15.55 -34.87 -17.13
C ASP A 381 15.34 -33.45 -16.51
N GLN A 382 14.84 -33.37 -15.29
CA GLN A 382 14.72 -32.10 -14.57
C GLN A 382 16.09 -31.50 -14.24
N ILE A 383 17.10 -32.33 -13.87
CA ILE A 383 18.48 -31.88 -13.63
C ILE A 383 19.11 -31.36 -14.93
N VAL A 384 18.95 -32.10 -16.05
CA VAL A 384 19.47 -31.67 -17.38
C VAL A 384 18.80 -30.38 -17.86
N ALA A 385 17.53 -30.16 -17.50
CA ALA A 385 16.77 -28.94 -17.86
C ALA A 385 17.19 -27.68 -17.08
N LEU A 386 17.88 -27.83 -15.96
CA LEU A 386 18.40 -26.68 -15.20
C LEU A 386 19.30 -25.81 -16.08
N THR A 387 19.03 -24.53 -16.08
CA THR A 387 19.90 -23.56 -16.75
C THR A 387 21.25 -23.46 -16.05
N THR A 388 22.26 -23.05 -16.76
CA THR A 388 23.61 -22.81 -16.21
C THR A 388 23.57 -21.81 -15.03
N LEU A 389 22.71 -20.80 -15.12
CA LEU A 389 22.53 -19.81 -14.05
C LEU A 389 21.94 -20.45 -12.79
N GLN A 390 20.99 -21.35 -12.96
CA GLN A 390 20.39 -22.09 -11.86
C GLN A 390 21.40 -23.03 -11.20
N VAL A 391 22.12 -23.81 -11.99
CA VAL A 391 23.17 -24.71 -11.47
C VAL A 391 24.23 -23.91 -10.72
N LYS A 392 24.66 -22.76 -11.25
CA LYS A 392 25.63 -21.86 -10.61
C LYS A 392 25.16 -21.37 -9.23
N ASN A 393 23.83 -21.27 -9.02
CA ASN A 393 23.23 -20.76 -7.79
C ASN A 393 22.72 -21.86 -6.84
N LEU A 394 22.91 -23.14 -7.16
CA LEU A 394 22.62 -24.22 -6.21
C LEU A 394 23.52 -24.07 -4.97
N LYS A 395 22.91 -24.25 -3.81
CA LYS A 395 23.63 -24.29 -2.54
C LYS A 395 24.53 -25.52 -2.45
N THR A 396 25.56 -25.46 -1.66
CA THR A 396 26.44 -26.63 -1.37
C THR A 396 25.65 -27.82 -0.84
N SER A 397 24.68 -27.60 0.05
CA SER A 397 23.79 -28.65 0.54
C SER A 397 22.95 -29.30 -0.57
N GLN A 398 22.60 -28.54 -1.58
CA GLN A 398 21.86 -29.01 -2.76
C GLN A 398 22.77 -29.82 -3.71
N ILE A 399 24.00 -29.40 -3.83
CA ILE A 399 25.04 -30.16 -4.61
C ILE A 399 25.31 -31.50 -3.95
N VAL A 400 25.51 -31.55 -2.62
CA VAL A 400 25.70 -32.79 -1.85
C VAL A 400 24.49 -33.74 -1.94
N ALA A 401 23.30 -33.16 -2.11
CA ALA A 401 22.07 -33.94 -2.23
C ALA A 401 21.87 -34.61 -3.60
N LEU A 402 22.64 -34.22 -4.61
CA LEU A 402 22.58 -34.88 -5.92
C LEU A 402 23.07 -36.32 -5.79
N SER A 403 22.31 -37.27 -6.33
CA SER A 403 22.74 -38.66 -6.44
C SER A 403 23.85 -38.80 -7.49
N SER A 404 24.65 -39.87 -7.42
CA SER A 404 25.68 -40.13 -8.42
C SER A 404 25.13 -40.16 -9.86
N THR A 405 23.90 -40.68 -10.03
CA THR A 405 23.22 -40.70 -11.34
C THR A 405 22.88 -39.29 -11.82
N GLN A 406 22.40 -38.42 -10.94
CA GLN A 406 22.11 -37.01 -11.25
C GLN A 406 23.39 -36.23 -11.54
N MET A 407 24.48 -36.49 -10.79
CA MET A 407 25.78 -35.87 -10.98
C MET A 407 26.38 -36.20 -12.34
N THR A 408 26.33 -37.48 -12.75
CA THR A 408 26.83 -37.91 -14.08
C THR A 408 25.92 -37.46 -15.24
N ALA A 409 24.62 -37.14 -14.95
CA ALA A 409 23.69 -36.60 -15.95
C ALA A 409 23.96 -35.12 -16.25
N LEU A 410 24.63 -34.39 -15.36
CA LEU A 410 24.95 -32.97 -15.61
C LEU A 410 25.71 -32.83 -16.94
N THR A 411 25.24 -31.96 -17.79
CA THR A 411 25.88 -31.64 -19.05
C THR A 411 27.20 -30.91 -18.83
N THR A 412 28.11 -31.00 -19.82
CA THR A 412 29.36 -30.22 -19.80
C THR A 412 29.08 -28.70 -19.65
N THR A 413 28.02 -28.20 -20.26
CA THR A 413 27.61 -26.79 -20.13
C THR A 413 27.21 -26.43 -18.70
N GLN A 414 26.50 -27.30 -18.02
CA GLN A 414 26.09 -27.10 -16.62
C GLN A 414 27.31 -27.23 -15.68
N LEU A 415 28.17 -28.21 -15.90
CA LEU A 415 29.41 -28.35 -15.13
C LEU A 415 30.33 -27.14 -15.33
N GLY A 416 30.32 -26.54 -16.52
CA GLY A 416 31.00 -25.27 -16.80
C GLY A 416 30.45 -24.08 -15.99
N ALA A 417 29.27 -24.20 -15.35
CA ALA A 417 28.68 -23.15 -14.49
C ALA A 417 28.95 -23.38 -13.00
N ILE A 418 29.47 -24.54 -12.62
CA ILE A 418 29.73 -24.87 -11.19
C ILE A 418 30.78 -23.90 -10.63
N THR A 419 30.42 -23.35 -9.46
CA THR A 419 31.30 -22.42 -8.72
C THR A 419 32.30 -23.16 -7.86
N SER A 420 33.32 -22.46 -7.38
CA SER A 420 34.34 -23.04 -6.49
C SER A 420 33.76 -23.62 -5.22
N LEU A 421 32.73 -22.93 -4.64
CA LEU A 421 32.09 -23.38 -3.42
C LEU A 421 31.26 -24.66 -3.65
N GLN A 422 30.62 -24.78 -4.80
CA GLN A 422 29.87 -25.97 -5.19
C GLN A 422 30.80 -27.15 -5.47
N ALA A 423 31.91 -26.89 -6.14
CA ALA A 423 32.91 -27.93 -6.42
C ALA A 423 33.51 -28.51 -5.13
N SER A 424 33.71 -27.67 -4.10
CA SER A 424 34.15 -28.15 -2.79
C SER A 424 33.16 -29.08 -2.09
N ALA A 425 31.91 -29.05 -2.50
CA ALA A 425 30.84 -29.87 -1.94
C ALA A 425 30.67 -31.22 -2.70
N PHE A 426 31.36 -31.45 -3.83
CA PHE A 426 31.25 -32.72 -4.52
C PHE A 426 31.75 -33.88 -3.65
N GLU A 427 31.02 -34.97 -3.63
CA GLU A 427 31.54 -36.19 -3.04
C GLU A 427 32.68 -36.77 -3.92
N SER A 428 33.75 -37.27 -3.25
CA SER A 428 34.91 -37.81 -3.98
C SER A 428 34.54 -39.02 -4.85
N VAL A 429 33.51 -39.76 -4.48
CA VAL A 429 33.01 -40.91 -5.22
C VAL A 429 32.38 -40.44 -6.54
N ASP A 430 31.58 -39.38 -6.48
CA ASP A 430 30.91 -38.80 -7.65
C ASP A 430 31.91 -38.15 -8.61
N LEU A 431 32.87 -37.44 -8.04
CA LEU A 431 33.92 -36.78 -8.83
C LEU A 431 34.72 -37.79 -9.68
N ARG A 432 35.01 -38.98 -9.14
CA ARG A 432 35.69 -40.06 -9.87
C ARG A 432 34.87 -40.69 -10.99
N GLN A 433 33.54 -40.59 -10.93
CA GLN A 433 32.63 -41.09 -11.96
C GLN A 433 32.48 -40.11 -13.16
N LEU A 434 32.89 -38.87 -13.00
CA LEU A 434 32.87 -37.90 -14.08
C LEU A 434 33.82 -38.30 -15.20
N SER A 435 33.36 -38.19 -16.44
CA SER A 435 34.25 -38.42 -17.60
C SER A 435 35.34 -37.33 -17.68
N THR A 436 36.41 -37.64 -18.42
CA THR A 436 37.47 -36.65 -18.68
C THR A 436 36.94 -35.40 -19.37
N ASP A 437 35.94 -35.49 -20.21
CA ASP A 437 35.30 -34.33 -20.85
C ASP A 437 34.47 -33.50 -19.88
N GLN A 438 33.82 -34.13 -18.91
CA GLN A 438 33.11 -33.44 -17.80
C GLN A 438 34.10 -32.73 -16.87
N ILE A 439 35.26 -33.34 -16.57
CA ILE A 439 36.36 -32.70 -15.82
C ILE A 439 36.91 -31.49 -16.59
N LYS A 440 37.14 -31.62 -17.90
CA LYS A 440 37.58 -30.50 -18.75
C LYS A 440 36.59 -29.36 -18.77
N ALA A 441 35.29 -29.67 -18.65
CA ALA A 441 34.23 -28.67 -18.66
C ALA A 441 34.11 -27.84 -17.36
N LEU A 442 34.66 -28.31 -16.25
CA LEU A 442 34.72 -27.52 -15.01
C LEU A 442 35.48 -26.23 -15.23
N THR A 443 34.92 -25.12 -14.73
CA THR A 443 35.62 -23.83 -14.77
C THR A 443 36.90 -23.88 -13.93
N THR A 444 37.83 -23.02 -14.24
CA THR A 444 39.01 -22.81 -13.39
C THR A 444 38.66 -22.51 -11.94
N ALA A 445 37.58 -21.70 -11.75
CA ALA A 445 37.06 -21.41 -10.41
C ALA A 445 36.50 -22.65 -9.71
N ALA A 446 35.83 -23.56 -10.40
CA ALA A 446 35.36 -24.84 -9.87
C ALA A 446 36.52 -25.76 -9.47
N VAL A 447 37.52 -25.87 -10.33
CA VAL A 447 38.73 -26.67 -10.04
C VAL A 447 39.45 -26.13 -8.81
N THR A 448 39.55 -24.80 -8.64
CA THR A 448 40.15 -24.21 -7.44
C THR A 448 39.30 -24.45 -6.17
N GLY A 449 37.98 -24.68 -6.32
CA GLY A 449 37.11 -25.04 -5.23
C GLY A 449 37.25 -26.48 -4.74
N LEU A 450 37.82 -27.36 -5.52
CA LEU A 450 38.05 -28.76 -5.11
C LEU A 450 38.94 -28.80 -3.85
N THR A 451 38.54 -29.56 -2.88
CA THR A 451 39.36 -29.81 -1.69
C THR A 451 40.60 -30.66 -2.04
N SER A 452 41.64 -30.57 -1.21
CA SER A 452 42.82 -31.40 -1.31
C SER A 452 42.53 -32.93 -1.38
N THR A 453 41.59 -33.38 -0.58
CA THR A 453 41.11 -34.76 -0.56
C THR A 453 40.47 -35.14 -1.91
N GLN A 454 39.65 -34.25 -2.48
CA GLN A 454 39.03 -34.49 -3.79
C GLN A 454 40.06 -34.57 -4.90
N VAL A 455 41.05 -33.66 -4.91
CA VAL A 455 42.15 -33.67 -5.88
C VAL A 455 42.98 -34.94 -5.77
N SER A 456 43.35 -35.39 -4.54
CA SER A 456 44.12 -36.65 -4.34
C SER A 456 43.34 -37.91 -4.77
N LYS A 457 42.00 -37.80 -4.96
CA LYS A 457 41.15 -38.90 -5.42
C LYS A 457 40.85 -38.90 -6.92
N LEU A 458 41.19 -37.82 -7.61
CA LEU A 458 41.12 -37.84 -9.07
C LEU A 458 41.96 -38.99 -9.65
N THR A 459 41.48 -39.56 -10.74
CA THR A 459 42.28 -40.55 -11.47
C THR A 459 43.44 -39.88 -12.19
N GLU A 460 44.53 -40.61 -12.47
CA GLU A 460 45.67 -40.14 -13.25
C GLU A 460 45.21 -39.59 -14.61
N ALA A 461 44.25 -40.27 -15.27
CA ALA A 461 43.66 -39.83 -16.52
C ALA A 461 42.89 -38.50 -16.38
N GLN A 462 42.19 -38.29 -15.26
CA GLN A 462 41.47 -37.01 -14.99
C GLN A 462 42.45 -35.86 -14.73
N VAL A 463 43.57 -36.11 -14.01
CA VAL A 463 44.63 -35.09 -13.78
C VAL A 463 45.35 -34.79 -15.10
N GLY A 464 45.73 -35.80 -15.89
CA GLY A 464 46.34 -35.59 -17.21
C GLY A 464 45.41 -34.92 -18.23
N ALA A 465 44.08 -35.01 -18.01
CA ALA A 465 43.05 -34.36 -18.84
C ALA A 465 42.72 -32.91 -18.45
N LEU A 466 43.19 -32.42 -17.30
CA LEU A 466 43.00 -31.02 -16.93
C LEU A 466 43.53 -30.09 -18.02
N THR A 467 42.75 -29.09 -18.40
CA THR A 467 43.20 -28.07 -19.34
C THR A 467 44.35 -27.24 -18.75
N THR A 468 45.14 -26.59 -19.59
CA THR A 468 46.16 -25.65 -19.12
C THR A 468 45.61 -24.58 -18.21
N ASP A 469 44.38 -24.07 -18.49
CA ASP A 469 43.74 -23.07 -17.67
C ASP A 469 43.29 -23.64 -16.30
N GLN A 470 42.76 -24.88 -16.27
CA GLN A 470 42.42 -25.57 -15.03
C GLN A 470 43.66 -25.86 -14.19
N THR A 471 44.72 -26.32 -14.81
CA THR A 471 46.00 -26.60 -14.14
C THR A 471 46.59 -25.32 -13.55
N ARG A 472 46.59 -24.24 -14.32
CA ARG A 472 47.00 -22.91 -13.84
C ARG A 472 46.13 -22.42 -12.64
N ALA A 473 44.86 -22.82 -12.61
CA ALA A 473 43.92 -22.38 -11.57
C ALA A 473 44.05 -23.20 -10.27
N LEU A 474 44.67 -24.38 -10.25
CA LEU A 474 44.81 -25.21 -9.06
C LEU A 474 45.37 -24.41 -7.88
N LEU A 475 44.81 -24.62 -6.68
CA LEU A 475 45.32 -24.05 -5.45
C LEU A 475 46.63 -24.74 -5.01
N THR A 476 47.42 -24.01 -4.21
CA THR A 476 48.64 -24.57 -3.66
C THR A 476 48.38 -25.81 -2.79
N SER A 477 47.28 -25.76 -2.01
CA SER A 477 46.84 -26.92 -1.20
C SER A 477 46.42 -28.11 -2.06
N GLN A 478 45.94 -27.83 -3.28
CA GLN A 478 45.57 -28.85 -4.25
C GLN A 478 46.82 -29.43 -4.92
N ILE A 479 47.81 -28.58 -5.19
CA ILE A 479 49.12 -29.01 -5.72
C ILE A 479 49.84 -29.88 -4.70
N VAL A 480 49.87 -29.47 -3.43
CA VAL A 480 50.41 -30.29 -2.30
C VAL A 480 49.64 -31.61 -2.13
N ALA A 481 48.36 -31.65 -2.47
CA ALA A 481 47.54 -32.86 -2.36
C ALA A 481 47.67 -33.82 -3.54
N LEU A 482 48.35 -33.44 -4.64
CA LEU A 482 48.66 -34.37 -5.71
C LEU A 482 49.54 -35.50 -5.19
N THR A 483 49.23 -36.71 -5.58
CA THR A 483 50.15 -37.83 -5.34
C THR A 483 51.33 -37.78 -6.28
N SER A 484 52.47 -38.41 -5.94
CA SER A 484 53.64 -38.45 -6.81
C SER A 484 53.33 -39.07 -8.18
N THR A 485 52.43 -40.05 -8.24
CA THR A 485 51.97 -40.63 -9.51
C THR A 485 51.16 -39.65 -10.36
N GLN A 486 50.31 -38.82 -9.73
CA GLN A 486 49.54 -37.77 -10.42
C GLN A 486 50.50 -36.67 -10.91
N ALA A 487 51.46 -36.24 -10.08
CA ALA A 487 52.47 -35.23 -10.45
C ALA A 487 53.35 -35.72 -11.63
N ALA A 488 53.71 -36.99 -11.63
CA ALA A 488 54.49 -37.59 -12.75
C ALA A 488 53.72 -37.64 -14.08
N ASN A 489 52.35 -37.53 -14.03
CA ASN A 489 51.51 -37.54 -15.21
C ASN A 489 51.17 -36.13 -15.71
N LEU A 490 51.66 -35.06 -15.06
CA LEU A 490 51.50 -33.69 -15.58
C LEU A 490 52.34 -33.53 -16.86
N THR A 491 51.68 -33.00 -17.90
CA THR A 491 52.37 -32.72 -19.19
C THR A 491 53.23 -31.47 -19.09
N ALA A 492 54.23 -31.33 -19.97
CA ALA A 492 55.05 -30.12 -20.07
C ALA A 492 54.20 -28.84 -20.23
N GLU A 493 53.10 -28.90 -21.00
CA GLU A 493 52.16 -27.80 -21.19
C GLU A 493 51.46 -27.44 -19.88
N GLN A 494 51.02 -28.43 -19.09
CA GLN A 494 50.40 -28.18 -17.78
C GLN A 494 51.41 -27.57 -16.79
N VAL A 495 52.64 -28.05 -16.77
CA VAL A 495 53.71 -27.50 -15.90
C VAL A 495 54.06 -26.07 -16.32
N SER A 496 54.14 -25.78 -17.63
CA SER A 496 54.46 -24.43 -18.12
C SER A 496 53.45 -23.36 -17.70
N VAL A 497 52.20 -23.76 -17.48
CA VAL A 497 51.13 -22.85 -17.08
C VAL A 497 50.87 -22.84 -15.56
N LEU A 498 51.53 -23.70 -14.80
CA LEU A 498 51.49 -23.66 -13.35
C LEU A 498 51.86 -22.24 -12.88
N THR A 499 51.07 -21.68 -12.03
CA THR A 499 51.38 -20.42 -11.40
C THR A 499 52.58 -20.57 -10.47
N THR A 500 53.27 -19.48 -10.26
CA THR A 500 54.39 -19.37 -9.35
C THR A 500 54.05 -19.92 -7.94
N LYS A 501 52.83 -19.82 -7.52
CA LYS A 501 52.35 -20.37 -6.24
C LYS A 501 52.25 -21.88 -6.23
N GLN A 502 51.75 -22.43 -7.30
CA GLN A 502 51.59 -23.86 -7.44
C GLN A 502 52.95 -24.52 -7.41
N ILE A 503 53.92 -23.91 -8.10
CA ILE A 503 55.31 -24.35 -8.09
C ILE A 503 55.91 -24.27 -6.68
N SER A 504 55.70 -23.14 -5.98
CA SER A 504 56.25 -22.95 -4.61
C SER A 504 55.60 -23.84 -3.56
N ALA A 505 54.38 -24.30 -3.82
CA ALA A 505 53.64 -25.14 -2.87
C ALA A 505 53.83 -26.64 -3.12
N MET A 506 54.29 -27.02 -4.33
CA MET A 506 54.55 -28.43 -4.63
C MET A 506 55.54 -28.99 -3.63
N GLU A 507 55.20 -30.10 -2.98
CA GLU A 507 56.14 -30.77 -2.06
C GLU A 507 57.41 -31.16 -2.80
N SER A 508 58.54 -31.13 -2.12
CA SER A 508 59.84 -31.45 -2.77
C SER A 508 59.87 -32.85 -3.36
N VAL A 509 59.12 -33.79 -2.78
CA VAL A 509 58.98 -35.18 -3.27
C VAL A 509 58.18 -35.19 -4.61
N ASP A 510 57.05 -34.43 -4.68
CA ASP A 510 56.22 -34.38 -5.86
C ASP A 510 56.87 -33.55 -6.97
N PHE A 511 57.53 -32.47 -6.60
CA PHE A 511 58.34 -31.69 -7.52
C PHE A 511 59.47 -32.56 -8.15
N GLY A 512 60.11 -33.40 -7.32
CA GLY A 512 61.10 -34.35 -7.79
C GLY A 512 60.58 -35.54 -8.61
N ALA A 513 59.27 -35.79 -8.56
CA ALA A 513 58.61 -36.81 -9.39
C ALA A 513 58.22 -36.29 -10.78
N LEU A 514 58.24 -35.00 -11.04
CA LEU A 514 58.03 -34.46 -12.40
C LEU A 514 59.02 -35.04 -13.36
N THR A 515 58.56 -35.39 -14.54
CA THR A 515 59.46 -35.87 -15.63
C THR A 515 60.37 -34.73 -16.09
N THR A 516 61.48 -35.10 -16.70
CA THR A 516 62.40 -34.11 -17.29
C THR A 516 61.68 -33.24 -18.32
N ASP A 517 60.76 -33.81 -19.04
CA ASP A 517 59.91 -33.10 -19.99
C ASP A 517 59.01 -32.08 -19.29
N GLY A 518 58.32 -32.48 -18.17
CA GLY A 518 57.53 -31.62 -17.39
C GLY A 518 58.25 -30.41 -16.76
N LEU A 519 59.51 -30.69 -16.28
CA LEU A 519 60.36 -29.63 -15.72
C LEU A 519 60.83 -28.62 -16.79
N SER A 520 60.99 -29.06 -18.00
CA SER A 520 61.36 -28.18 -19.14
C SER A 520 60.30 -27.17 -19.48
N GLY A 521 59.02 -27.41 -19.08
CA GLY A 521 57.89 -26.46 -19.21
C GLY A 521 57.93 -25.26 -18.28
N LEU A 522 58.79 -25.22 -17.23
CA LEU A 522 58.87 -24.10 -16.30
C LEU A 522 59.29 -22.80 -16.96
N THR A 523 58.54 -21.75 -16.82
CA THR A 523 58.87 -20.42 -17.32
C THR A 523 59.72 -19.62 -16.31
N SER A 524 60.44 -18.62 -16.78
CA SER A 524 61.27 -17.74 -15.95
C SER A 524 60.47 -17.05 -14.81
N THR A 525 59.18 -16.78 -15.02
CA THR A 525 58.26 -16.24 -14.06
C THR A 525 57.90 -17.22 -12.95
N GLN A 526 57.85 -18.49 -13.24
CA GLN A 526 57.59 -19.54 -12.24
C GLN A 526 58.78 -19.79 -11.31
N VAL A 527 59.98 -19.60 -11.83
CA VAL A 527 61.20 -19.68 -11.00
C VAL A 527 61.22 -18.67 -9.86
N ALA A 528 60.64 -17.50 -10.05
CA ALA A 528 60.54 -16.47 -9.02
C ALA A 528 59.59 -16.83 -7.88
N ALA A 529 58.80 -17.90 -8.00
CA ALA A 529 57.78 -18.27 -7.04
C ALA A 529 58.00 -19.58 -6.30
N ILE A 530 59.09 -20.21 -6.55
CA ILE A 530 59.61 -21.37 -5.80
C ILE A 530 59.61 -20.94 -4.32
N ASN A 531 58.98 -21.73 -3.42
CA ASN A 531 58.82 -21.40 -2.01
C ASN A 531 60.13 -21.09 -1.28
N THR A 532 60.04 -20.58 -0.05
CA THR A 532 61.24 -20.14 0.71
C THR A 532 62.30 -21.19 0.83
N ALA A 533 61.98 -22.47 0.94
CA ALA A 533 62.98 -23.56 0.93
C ALA A 533 63.62 -23.74 -0.47
N GLN A 534 62.82 -23.51 -1.52
CA GLN A 534 63.29 -23.53 -2.91
C GLN A 534 63.96 -22.19 -3.28
N ILE A 535 63.41 -21.05 -2.79
CA ILE A 535 64.01 -19.73 -2.99
C ILE A 535 65.30 -19.54 -2.18
N SER A 536 65.45 -20.22 -1.04
CA SER A 536 66.70 -20.15 -0.27
C SER A 536 67.88 -20.63 -1.11
N SER A 537 67.68 -21.30 -2.24
CA SER A 537 68.69 -21.64 -3.20
C SER A 537 69.00 -20.55 -4.24
N LEU A 538 68.07 -19.53 -4.30
CA LEU A 538 68.23 -18.37 -5.20
C LEU A 538 68.80 -17.20 -4.40
N GLY A 539 69.77 -16.48 -4.96
CA GLY A 539 70.47 -15.37 -4.30
C GLY A 539 69.57 -14.18 -4.05
N SER A 540 69.85 -13.46 -2.95
CA SER A 540 69.01 -12.33 -2.45
C SER A 540 68.80 -11.21 -3.50
N SER A 541 69.77 -11.04 -4.40
CA SER A 541 69.70 -10.06 -5.52
C SER A 541 68.63 -10.38 -6.57
N GLN A 542 68.19 -11.62 -6.66
CA GLN A 542 67.14 -12.03 -7.61
C GLN A 542 65.72 -11.60 -7.14
N ILE A 543 65.49 -11.63 -5.84
CA ILE A 543 64.21 -11.29 -5.24
C ILE A 543 64.00 -9.75 -5.20
N ALA A 544 65.11 -8.99 -5.06
CA ALA A 544 65.04 -7.53 -4.92
C ALA A 544 64.64 -6.80 -6.22
N SER A 545 64.62 -7.46 -7.36
CA SER A 545 64.35 -6.86 -8.68
C SER A 545 62.91 -7.12 -9.19
N LEU A 546 61.96 -7.55 -8.34
CA LEU A 546 60.59 -7.89 -8.78
C LEU A 546 59.81 -6.68 -9.28
N SER A 547 59.22 -6.80 -10.47
CA SER A 547 58.45 -5.78 -11.16
C SER A 547 57.01 -5.63 -10.62
N THR A 548 56.29 -4.57 -11.04
CA THR A 548 54.85 -4.44 -10.87
C THR A 548 54.06 -5.66 -11.37
N ASP A 549 54.55 -6.34 -12.42
CA ASP A 549 53.94 -7.58 -12.91
C ASP A 549 54.02 -8.71 -11.88
N PHE A 550 55.09 -8.74 -11.07
CA PHE A 550 55.16 -9.67 -9.93
C PHE A 550 54.10 -9.34 -8.87
N VAL A 551 53.92 -8.07 -8.54
CA VAL A 551 52.90 -7.64 -7.56
C VAL A 551 51.50 -7.98 -8.06
N ALA A 552 51.21 -7.79 -9.34
CA ALA A 552 49.96 -8.20 -9.98
C ALA A 552 49.75 -9.73 -9.90
N ALA A 553 50.81 -10.53 -9.92
CA ALA A 553 50.73 -11.97 -9.77
C ALA A 553 50.68 -12.46 -8.31
N LEU A 554 50.84 -11.57 -7.32
CA LEU A 554 50.73 -11.94 -5.91
C LEU A 554 49.38 -12.57 -5.60
N SER A 555 49.44 -13.68 -4.90
CA SER A 555 48.24 -14.32 -4.42
C SER A 555 47.70 -13.72 -3.11
N ALA A 556 46.51 -14.08 -2.74
CA ALA A 556 45.92 -13.80 -1.45
C ALA A 556 46.87 -14.16 -0.28
N ALA A 557 47.51 -15.33 -0.34
CA ALA A 557 48.42 -15.81 0.70
C ALA A 557 49.72 -14.97 0.75
N HIS A 558 50.26 -14.57 -0.42
CA HIS A 558 51.41 -13.67 -0.49
C HIS A 558 51.07 -12.28 0.01
N ALA A 559 49.91 -11.71 -0.41
CA ALA A 559 49.42 -10.43 0.09
C ALA A 559 49.21 -10.44 1.62
N ALA A 560 48.59 -11.52 2.13
CA ALA A 560 48.39 -11.69 3.56
C ALA A 560 49.70 -11.85 4.35
N ALA A 561 50.75 -12.38 3.75
CA ALA A 561 52.05 -12.55 4.39
C ALA A 561 52.91 -11.26 4.37
N LEU A 562 52.55 -10.26 3.56
CA LEU A 562 53.21 -8.96 3.57
C LEU A 562 52.96 -8.26 4.93
N GLY A 563 53.99 -7.70 5.54
CA GLY A 563 53.80 -6.92 6.76
C GLY A 563 52.99 -5.68 6.55
N SER A 564 52.29 -5.22 7.59
CA SER A 564 51.49 -3.99 7.50
C SER A 564 52.28 -2.77 7.05
N THR A 565 53.59 -2.69 7.45
CA THR A 565 54.53 -1.64 7.05
C THR A 565 54.82 -1.65 5.55
N VAL A 566 54.78 -2.83 4.91
CA VAL A 566 54.95 -2.99 3.44
C VAL A 566 53.73 -2.48 2.72
N MET A 567 52.53 -2.63 3.28
CA MET A 567 51.29 -2.16 2.65
C MET A 567 51.29 -0.63 2.50
N SER A 568 51.78 0.11 3.53
CA SER A 568 51.88 1.57 3.43
C SER A 568 52.97 2.07 2.47
N SER A 569 53.90 1.22 2.10
CA SER A 569 54.99 1.55 1.19
C SER A 569 54.68 1.25 -0.27
N LEU A 570 53.61 0.51 -0.57
CA LEU A 570 53.15 0.26 -1.93
C LEU A 570 52.74 1.58 -2.61
N SER A 571 53.19 1.79 -3.86
CA SER A 571 52.70 2.90 -4.66
C SER A 571 51.22 2.71 -5.02
N THR A 572 50.52 3.78 -5.38
CA THR A 572 49.18 3.73 -5.95
C THR A 572 49.08 2.80 -7.15
N ASP A 573 50.09 2.81 -8.03
CA ASP A 573 50.14 1.94 -9.22
C ASP A 573 50.25 0.46 -8.82
N GLN A 574 51.06 0.13 -7.81
CA GLN A 574 51.15 -1.23 -7.28
C GLN A 574 49.83 -1.68 -6.62
N VAL A 575 49.16 -0.82 -5.87
CA VAL A 575 47.85 -1.11 -5.29
C VAL A 575 46.81 -1.32 -6.38
N ALA A 576 46.77 -0.48 -7.41
CA ALA A 576 45.89 -0.64 -8.56
C ALA A 576 46.17 -1.92 -9.35
N ALA A 577 47.46 -2.31 -9.45
CA ALA A 577 47.85 -3.55 -10.07
C ALA A 577 47.54 -4.82 -9.29
N MET A 578 47.28 -4.70 -7.96
CA MET A 578 46.83 -5.83 -7.12
C MET A 578 45.52 -6.43 -7.65
N SER A 579 45.47 -7.75 -7.72
CA SER A 579 44.27 -8.42 -8.14
C SER A 579 43.14 -8.22 -7.11
N THR A 580 41.89 -8.21 -7.57
CA THR A 580 40.70 -8.15 -6.65
C THR A 580 40.78 -9.23 -5.57
N LYS A 581 41.33 -10.41 -5.89
CA LYS A 581 41.49 -11.50 -4.91
C LYS A 581 42.59 -11.18 -3.89
N ALA A 582 43.67 -10.52 -4.32
CA ALA A 582 44.72 -10.07 -3.40
C ALA A 582 44.15 -9.03 -2.41
N ILE A 583 43.38 -8.05 -2.89
CA ILE A 583 42.71 -7.04 -2.07
C ILE A 583 41.67 -7.67 -1.12
N ALA A 584 40.81 -8.58 -1.62
CA ALA A 584 39.79 -9.26 -0.82
C ALA A 584 40.38 -10.17 0.27
N ALA A 585 41.62 -10.58 0.17
CA ALA A 585 42.30 -11.44 1.12
C ALA A 585 43.08 -10.67 2.19
N LEU A 586 43.25 -9.36 2.04
CA LEU A 586 43.91 -8.54 3.04
C LEU A 586 43.11 -8.59 4.34
N SER A 587 43.81 -8.68 5.46
CA SER A 587 43.19 -8.51 6.76
C SER A 587 42.69 -7.09 6.93
N SER A 588 41.66 -6.93 7.77
CA SER A 588 41.12 -5.60 8.15
C SER A 588 42.22 -4.67 8.65
N SER A 589 43.25 -5.20 9.38
CA SER A 589 44.34 -4.39 9.88
C SER A 589 45.31 -3.95 8.76
N GLN A 590 45.51 -4.74 7.71
CA GLN A 590 46.28 -4.34 6.54
C GLN A 590 45.57 -3.26 5.72
N LEU A 591 44.27 -3.42 5.46
CA LEU A 591 43.47 -2.40 4.76
C LEU A 591 43.38 -1.08 5.51
N SER A 592 43.32 -1.12 6.86
CA SER A 592 43.32 0.11 7.68
C SER A 592 44.62 0.91 7.56
N GLN A 593 45.73 0.33 7.04
CA GLN A 593 46.98 1.01 6.80
C GLN A 593 47.06 1.69 5.41
N PHE A 594 46.06 1.47 4.55
CA PHE A 594 46.02 2.19 3.27
C PHE A 594 45.79 3.69 3.52
N SER A 595 46.55 4.53 2.83
CA SER A 595 46.29 5.95 2.79
C SER A 595 44.99 6.24 2.04
N THR A 596 44.44 7.44 2.18
CA THR A 596 43.31 7.91 1.38
C THR A 596 43.56 7.79 -0.11
N ASP A 597 44.79 8.09 -0.59
CA ASP A 597 45.16 8.00 -2.00
C ASP A 597 45.19 6.56 -2.47
N GLN A 598 45.68 5.62 -1.64
CA GLN A 598 45.65 4.18 -1.95
C GLN A 598 44.22 3.64 -2.01
N VAL A 599 43.30 4.12 -1.13
CA VAL A 599 41.88 3.75 -1.19
C VAL A 599 41.24 4.32 -2.46
N GLN A 600 41.52 5.58 -2.82
CA GLN A 600 41.06 6.16 -4.07
C GLN A 600 41.57 5.45 -5.32
N ALA A 601 42.77 4.85 -5.25
CA ALA A 601 43.37 4.07 -6.35
C ALA A 601 42.69 2.71 -6.57
N LEU A 602 41.92 2.19 -5.59
CA LEU A 602 41.15 0.97 -5.74
C LEU A 602 40.10 1.13 -6.84
N THR A 603 40.03 0.18 -7.75
CA THR A 603 38.97 0.16 -8.77
C THR A 603 37.60 -0.19 -8.16
N GLY A 604 36.48 0.16 -8.82
CA GLY A 604 35.15 -0.24 -8.40
C GLY A 604 34.99 -1.76 -8.26
N THR A 605 35.67 -2.54 -9.13
CA THR A 605 35.67 -4.00 -9.04
C THR A 605 36.43 -4.53 -7.81
N GLN A 606 37.51 -3.86 -7.40
CA GLN A 606 38.24 -4.20 -6.17
C GLN A 606 37.40 -3.86 -4.93
N ILE A 607 36.72 -2.68 -4.91
CA ILE A 607 35.78 -2.31 -3.86
C ILE A 607 34.62 -3.30 -3.77
N GLY A 608 34.00 -3.67 -4.91
CA GLY A 608 32.91 -4.65 -4.96
C GLY A 608 33.32 -6.06 -4.51
N ALA A 609 34.63 -6.41 -4.59
CA ALA A 609 35.18 -7.68 -4.13
C ALA A 609 35.48 -7.71 -2.62
N LEU A 610 35.46 -6.57 -1.92
CA LEU A 610 35.65 -6.50 -0.47
C LEU A 610 34.56 -7.24 0.26
N THR A 611 34.96 -8.00 1.28
CA THR A 611 34.00 -8.65 2.17
C THR A 611 33.31 -7.64 3.08
N TYR A 612 32.17 -8.04 3.67
CA TYR A 612 31.48 -7.30 4.71
C TYR A 612 32.43 -6.82 5.84
N SER A 613 33.26 -7.73 6.39
CA SER A 613 34.21 -7.40 7.46
C SER A 613 35.25 -6.36 7.06
N GLN A 614 35.70 -6.39 5.80
CA GLN A 614 36.67 -5.44 5.27
C GLN A 614 36.10 -4.04 5.12
N VAL A 615 34.89 -3.93 4.55
CA VAL A 615 34.20 -2.63 4.41
C VAL A 615 33.84 -2.04 5.79
N SER A 616 33.44 -2.89 6.73
CA SER A 616 33.13 -2.44 8.10
C SER A 616 34.37 -1.93 8.88
N ALA A 617 35.58 -2.33 8.44
CA ALA A 617 36.84 -1.93 9.05
C ALA A 617 37.43 -0.63 8.48
N PHE A 618 36.84 -0.06 7.44
CA PHE A 618 37.29 1.24 6.91
C PHE A 618 37.17 2.32 7.96
N THR A 619 38.24 3.12 8.08
CA THR A 619 38.23 4.30 8.95
C THR A 619 37.25 5.35 8.42
N GLY A 620 36.88 6.33 9.26
CA GLY A 620 36.06 7.45 8.82
C GLY A 620 36.68 8.23 7.64
N ASP A 621 37.98 8.39 7.65
CA ASP A 621 38.71 9.09 6.58
C ASP A 621 38.73 8.26 5.27
N GLN A 622 38.89 6.95 5.37
CA GLN A 622 38.79 6.05 4.22
C GLN A 622 37.38 6.01 3.62
N VAL A 623 36.31 5.97 4.46
CA VAL A 623 34.93 6.06 3.99
C VAL A 623 34.65 7.43 3.36
N GLY A 624 35.17 8.50 3.96
CA GLY A 624 35.07 9.87 3.42
C GLY A 624 35.82 10.08 2.10
N ALA A 625 36.84 9.25 1.82
CA ALA A 625 37.64 9.30 0.60
C ALA A 625 36.98 8.51 -0.57
N LEU A 626 35.93 7.72 -0.32
CA LEU A 626 35.25 6.97 -1.40
C LEU A 626 34.74 7.93 -2.46
N THR A 627 35.04 7.60 -3.71
CA THR A 627 34.51 8.33 -4.87
C THR A 627 33.07 7.92 -5.16
N SER A 628 32.34 8.74 -5.89
CA SER A 628 30.99 8.44 -6.38
C SER A 628 30.95 7.10 -7.18
N SER A 629 31.97 6.82 -7.97
CA SER A 629 32.09 5.57 -8.75
C SER A 629 32.27 4.33 -7.85
N GLN A 630 33.07 4.46 -6.79
CA GLN A 630 33.27 3.39 -5.82
C GLN A 630 32.00 3.14 -5.01
N ALA A 631 31.30 4.20 -4.60
CA ALA A 631 30.05 4.13 -3.86
C ALA A 631 28.92 3.50 -4.69
N ALA A 632 28.86 3.80 -5.99
CA ALA A 632 27.91 3.17 -6.92
C ALA A 632 28.13 1.65 -7.09
N SER A 633 29.34 1.16 -6.76
CA SER A 633 29.71 -0.25 -6.82
C SER A 633 29.39 -1.02 -5.51
N LEU A 634 29.00 -0.32 -4.44
CA LEU A 634 28.63 -0.94 -3.17
C LEU A 634 27.32 -1.72 -3.31
N THR A 635 27.27 -2.87 -2.68
CA THR A 635 26.04 -3.67 -2.56
C THR A 635 25.23 -3.26 -1.33
N GLY A 636 23.96 -3.65 -1.28
CA GLY A 636 23.12 -3.41 -0.10
C GLY A 636 23.75 -3.96 1.19
N ASN A 637 24.36 -5.15 1.14
CA ASN A 637 25.05 -5.74 2.28
C ASN A 637 26.28 -4.93 2.71
N GLN A 638 27.03 -4.36 1.79
CA GLN A 638 28.17 -3.49 2.09
C GLN A 638 27.70 -2.16 2.72
N ILE A 639 26.62 -1.57 2.22
CA ILE A 639 26.04 -0.36 2.79
C ILE A 639 25.53 -0.61 4.21
N THR A 640 24.85 -1.73 4.45
CA THR A 640 24.40 -2.09 5.82
C THR A 640 25.58 -2.32 6.77
N SER A 641 26.74 -2.71 6.27
CA SER A 641 27.94 -2.97 7.08
C SER A 641 28.68 -1.71 7.51
N ILE A 642 28.49 -0.59 6.82
CA ILE A 642 29.09 0.69 7.22
C ILE A 642 28.52 1.06 8.58
N SER A 643 29.39 1.25 9.57
CA SER A 643 28.90 1.57 10.91
C SER A 643 28.20 2.92 10.96
N SER A 644 27.21 3.04 11.82
CA SER A 644 26.50 4.30 12.03
C SER A 644 27.46 5.46 12.43
N ALA A 645 28.63 5.14 13.02
CA ALA A 645 29.61 6.16 13.40
C ALA A 645 30.35 6.76 12.19
N VAL A 646 30.55 6.01 11.12
CA VAL A 646 31.32 6.47 9.95
C VAL A 646 30.44 6.85 8.75
N ILE A 647 29.17 6.45 8.72
CA ILE A 647 28.28 6.79 7.62
C ILE A 647 28.12 8.32 7.43
N SER A 648 28.25 9.06 8.53
CA SER A 648 28.23 10.53 8.55
C SER A 648 29.44 11.19 7.88
N ARG A 649 30.47 10.42 7.49
CA ARG A 649 31.65 10.93 6.76
C ARG A 649 31.48 10.91 5.24
N LEU A 650 30.43 10.24 4.72
CA LEU A 650 30.17 10.19 3.28
C LEU A 650 29.98 11.61 2.73
N GLN A 651 30.67 11.88 1.61
CA GLN A 651 30.48 13.12 0.86
C GLN A 651 29.12 13.12 0.17
N GLN A 652 28.56 14.32 -0.05
CA GLN A 652 27.25 14.46 -0.72
C GLN A 652 27.20 13.78 -2.08
N SER A 653 28.24 13.92 -2.90
CA SER A 653 28.32 13.29 -4.23
C SER A 653 28.31 11.76 -4.15
N THR A 654 28.98 11.22 -3.14
CA THR A 654 29.04 9.78 -2.84
C THR A 654 27.69 9.28 -2.38
N LEU A 655 27.04 9.97 -1.47
CA LEU A 655 25.71 9.65 -0.94
C LEU A 655 24.65 9.65 -2.05
N ASN A 656 24.67 10.66 -2.93
CA ASN A 656 23.72 10.79 -4.05
C ASN A 656 23.91 9.71 -5.12
N SER A 657 25.06 9.06 -5.16
CA SER A 657 25.33 7.94 -6.07
C SER A 657 24.72 6.62 -5.61
N ILE A 658 24.25 6.55 -4.36
CA ILE A 658 23.57 5.37 -3.82
C ILE A 658 22.16 5.28 -4.44
N SER A 659 21.84 4.11 -5.00
CA SER A 659 20.54 3.89 -5.63
C SER A 659 19.36 4.12 -4.64
N PRO A 660 18.29 4.79 -5.06
CA PRO A 660 17.07 4.92 -4.25
C PRO A 660 16.50 3.58 -3.77
N SER A 661 16.66 2.51 -4.56
CA SER A 661 16.23 1.16 -4.19
C SER A 661 16.98 0.57 -3.00
N LEU A 662 18.20 1.08 -2.71
CA LEU A 662 19.00 0.65 -1.58
C LEU A 662 18.71 1.43 -0.29
N MET A 663 17.87 2.44 -0.34
CA MET A 663 17.49 3.22 0.85
C MET A 663 16.77 2.35 1.88
N THR A 664 16.00 1.36 1.44
CA THR A 664 15.37 0.38 2.33
C THR A 664 16.38 -0.49 3.10
N ALA A 665 17.60 -0.61 2.60
CA ALA A 665 18.67 -1.36 3.25
C ALA A 665 19.31 -0.59 4.42
N LEU A 666 19.13 0.73 4.51
CA LEU A 666 19.65 1.50 5.61
C LEU A 666 18.97 1.10 6.92
N SER A 667 19.76 0.76 7.91
CA SER A 667 19.27 0.51 9.26
C SER A 667 18.77 1.77 9.94
N THR A 668 17.90 1.59 10.92
CA THR A 668 17.39 2.69 11.76
C THR A 668 18.53 3.42 12.50
N GLY A 669 19.60 2.68 12.88
CA GLY A 669 20.79 3.26 13.51
C GLY A 669 21.56 4.17 12.55
N GLN A 670 21.74 3.75 11.31
CA GLN A 670 22.40 4.54 10.27
C GLN A 670 21.61 5.79 9.92
N LEU A 671 20.30 5.67 9.74
CA LEU A 671 19.41 6.81 9.47
C LEU A 671 19.46 7.86 10.61
N LYS A 672 19.47 7.41 11.85
CA LYS A 672 19.63 8.30 13.00
C LYS A 672 21.00 8.99 13.03
N ALA A 673 22.07 8.26 12.67
CA ALA A 673 23.44 8.77 12.64
C ALA A 673 23.69 9.78 11.53
N MET A 674 22.89 9.80 10.46
CA MET A 674 22.99 10.80 9.40
C MET A 674 22.71 12.23 9.90
N GLY A 675 22.03 12.38 11.03
CA GLY A 675 21.79 13.68 11.63
C GLY A 675 20.95 14.62 10.78
N THR A 676 20.97 15.90 11.13
CA THR A 676 20.27 16.97 10.42
C THR A 676 21.04 17.50 9.22
N ASP A 677 22.33 17.26 9.16
CA ASP A 677 23.22 17.83 8.13
C ASP A 677 23.25 16.95 6.88
N MET A 678 23.28 15.64 7.05
CA MET A 678 23.32 14.71 5.90
C MET A 678 21.96 14.40 5.31
N LEU A 679 20.89 14.40 6.11
CA LEU A 679 19.56 14.04 5.62
C LEU A 679 19.09 14.97 4.48
N PRO A 680 19.31 16.31 4.54
CA PRO A 680 19.04 17.20 3.43
C PRO A 680 19.87 16.95 2.16
N MET A 681 20.98 16.23 2.27
CA MET A 681 21.83 15.89 1.12
C MET A 681 21.23 14.77 0.26
N LEU A 682 20.31 13.95 0.81
CA LEU A 682 19.60 12.92 0.03
C LEU A 682 18.77 13.56 -1.07
N THR A 683 18.70 12.88 -2.22
CA THR A 683 17.75 13.27 -3.27
C THR A 683 16.31 13.01 -2.85
N GLY A 684 15.36 13.71 -3.44
CA GLY A 684 13.94 13.44 -3.20
C GLY A 684 13.55 11.97 -3.48
N THR A 685 14.09 11.37 -4.55
CA THR A 685 13.86 9.97 -4.90
C THR A 685 14.43 8.99 -3.87
N GLN A 686 15.56 9.33 -3.23
CA GLN A 686 16.12 8.53 -2.15
C GLN A 686 15.25 8.60 -0.88
N VAL A 687 14.73 9.79 -0.55
CA VAL A 687 13.79 9.95 0.58
C VAL A 687 12.47 9.22 0.30
N ALA A 688 11.97 9.29 -0.93
CA ALA A 688 10.79 8.54 -1.36
C ALA A 688 11.01 7.00 -1.30
N GLY A 689 12.26 6.55 -1.43
CA GLY A 689 12.63 5.14 -1.31
C GLY A 689 12.66 4.60 0.13
N LEU A 690 12.60 5.46 1.16
CA LEU A 690 12.53 5.04 2.55
C LEU A 690 11.16 4.44 2.86
N SER A 691 11.12 3.36 3.63
CA SER A 691 9.86 2.82 4.13
C SER A 691 9.22 3.75 5.16
N VAL A 692 7.91 3.65 5.33
CA VAL A 692 7.16 4.36 6.39
C VAL A 692 7.77 4.09 7.77
N GLN A 693 8.19 2.84 8.02
CA GLN A 693 8.82 2.46 9.28
C GLN A 693 10.14 3.20 9.47
N GLN A 694 10.97 3.29 8.44
CA GLN A 694 12.24 4.04 8.49
C GLN A 694 11.98 5.54 8.71
N MET A 695 11.02 6.12 8.00
CA MET A 695 10.61 7.51 8.20
C MET A 695 10.19 7.77 9.64
N ASN A 696 9.46 6.86 10.27
CA ASN A 696 8.99 6.99 11.65
C ASN A 696 10.09 6.76 12.71
N THR A 697 11.26 6.29 12.30
CA THR A 697 12.45 6.21 13.20
C THR A 697 13.32 7.45 13.19
N LEU A 698 13.10 8.36 12.25
CA LEU A 698 13.80 9.64 12.19
C LEU A 698 13.43 10.48 13.44
N GLY A 699 14.38 11.27 13.92
CA GLY A 699 14.11 12.21 14.98
C GLY A 699 13.33 13.43 14.50
N SER A 700 12.66 14.12 15.42
CA SER A 700 11.92 15.36 15.12
C SER A 700 12.77 16.40 14.39
N ASN A 701 14.04 16.56 14.79
CA ASN A 701 14.97 17.50 14.15
C ASN A 701 15.33 17.07 12.72
N GLN A 702 15.42 15.76 12.48
CA GLN A 702 15.70 15.21 11.16
C GLN A 702 14.52 15.43 10.19
N ILE A 703 13.29 15.25 10.66
CA ILE A 703 12.07 15.55 9.88
C ILE A 703 12.00 17.06 9.57
N ALA A 704 12.30 17.90 10.55
CA ALA A 704 12.33 19.36 10.35
C ALA A 704 13.45 19.81 9.39
N ALA A 705 14.53 19.05 9.28
CA ALA A 705 15.65 19.32 8.38
C ALA A 705 15.40 18.89 6.93
N LEU A 706 14.37 18.10 6.64
CA LEU A 706 14.03 17.74 5.26
C LEU A 706 13.80 19.00 4.41
N THR A 707 14.37 19.03 3.21
CA THR A 707 14.10 20.11 2.27
C THR A 707 12.67 20.03 1.71
N THR A 708 12.15 21.15 1.24
CA THR A 708 10.83 21.20 0.59
C THR A 708 10.78 20.28 -0.64
N ASN A 709 11.87 20.12 -1.38
CA ASN A 709 11.97 19.18 -2.50
C ASN A 709 11.87 17.72 -2.05
N GLN A 710 12.45 17.39 -0.90
CA GLN A 710 12.34 16.06 -0.32
C GLN A 710 10.92 15.79 0.19
N VAL A 711 10.29 16.79 0.83
CA VAL A 711 8.89 16.68 1.28
C VAL A 711 7.93 16.54 0.10
N LYS A 712 8.14 17.27 -1.00
CA LYS A 712 7.41 17.09 -2.27
C LYS A 712 7.53 15.69 -2.83
N ALA A 713 8.67 15.04 -2.65
CA ALA A 713 8.95 13.71 -3.16
C ALA A 713 8.37 12.58 -2.28
N LEU A 714 7.93 12.88 -1.04
CA LEU A 714 7.31 11.88 -0.17
C LEU A 714 6.12 11.23 -0.87
N THR A 715 6.00 9.91 -0.73
CA THR A 715 4.84 9.19 -1.22
C THR A 715 3.61 9.49 -0.34
N THR A 716 2.42 9.27 -0.88
CA THR A 716 1.17 9.38 -0.11
C THR A 716 1.18 8.45 1.11
N ASP A 717 1.73 7.26 0.97
CA ASP A 717 1.85 6.28 2.07
C ASP A 717 2.79 6.78 3.18
N GLN A 718 3.90 7.43 2.80
CA GLN A 718 4.81 8.04 3.78
C GLN A 718 4.12 9.19 4.53
N VAL A 719 3.40 10.05 3.81
CA VAL A 719 2.65 11.16 4.42
C VAL A 719 1.54 10.64 5.35
N GLN A 720 0.79 9.64 4.89
CA GLN A 720 -0.28 9.01 5.67
C GLN A 720 0.26 8.29 6.92
N GLY A 721 1.36 7.59 6.75
CA GLY A 721 1.95 6.73 7.78
C GLY A 721 2.91 7.43 8.74
N LEU A 722 3.24 8.71 8.51
CA LEU A 722 4.09 9.47 9.40
C LEU A 722 3.36 9.66 10.76
N ASN A 723 4.03 9.26 11.84
CA ASN A 723 3.44 9.38 13.17
C ASN A 723 3.21 10.84 13.57
N LEU A 724 2.24 11.07 14.43
CA LEU A 724 1.81 12.40 14.84
C LEU A 724 2.96 13.28 15.38
N ASN A 725 3.83 12.70 16.19
CA ASN A 725 4.93 13.45 16.82
C ASN A 725 5.92 14.00 15.78
N LEU A 726 6.13 13.29 14.68
CA LEU A 726 7.00 13.71 13.59
C LEU A 726 6.25 14.61 12.61
N PHE A 727 5.00 14.30 12.32
CA PHE A 727 4.17 15.07 11.39
C PHE A 727 4.03 16.53 11.85
N THR A 728 3.81 16.75 13.15
CA THR A 728 3.68 18.11 13.73
C THR A 728 4.99 18.91 13.73
N LYS A 729 6.14 18.28 13.41
CA LYS A 729 7.44 18.95 13.30
C LYS A 729 7.78 19.47 11.92
N LEU A 730 6.94 19.17 10.93
CA LEU A 730 7.09 19.78 9.61
C LEU A 730 6.95 21.30 9.72
N SER A 731 7.86 22.02 9.10
CA SER A 731 7.82 23.47 9.04
C SER A 731 6.68 23.97 8.17
N THR A 732 6.32 25.23 8.29
CA THR A 732 5.32 25.87 7.43
C THR A 732 5.70 25.78 5.95
N SER A 733 6.97 25.97 5.61
CA SER A 733 7.46 25.83 4.22
C SER A 733 7.35 24.38 3.69
N GLN A 734 7.55 23.39 4.58
CA GLN A 734 7.38 21.99 4.23
C GLN A 734 5.90 21.66 4.02
N ILE A 735 5.01 22.16 4.85
CA ILE A 735 3.56 22.02 4.70
C ILE A 735 3.07 22.69 3.41
N ASP A 736 3.53 23.90 3.11
CA ASP A 736 3.20 24.62 1.88
C ASP A 736 3.63 23.83 0.61
N SER A 737 4.71 23.07 0.71
CA SER A 737 5.25 22.29 -0.39
C SER A 737 4.46 21.03 -0.74
N LEU A 738 3.51 20.60 0.11
CA LEU A 738 2.73 19.38 -0.12
C LEU A 738 1.80 19.51 -1.33
N SER A 739 1.76 18.45 -2.13
CA SER A 739 0.82 18.33 -3.25
C SER A 739 -0.60 18.02 -2.77
N ALA A 740 -1.59 18.23 -3.63
CA ALA A 740 -2.99 17.88 -3.37
C ALA A 740 -3.18 16.40 -2.99
N ALA A 741 -2.43 15.49 -3.60
CA ALA A 741 -2.47 14.06 -3.28
C ALA A 741 -1.94 13.78 -1.86
N GLN A 742 -0.83 14.43 -1.51
CA GLN A 742 -0.22 14.31 -0.19
C GLN A 742 -1.12 14.91 0.91
N VAL A 743 -1.74 16.07 0.65
CA VAL A 743 -2.69 16.70 1.58
C VAL A 743 -3.90 15.78 1.82
N ARG A 744 -4.44 15.15 0.79
CA ARG A 744 -5.51 14.15 0.94
C ARG A 744 -5.09 12.92 1.74
N ALA A 745 -3.84 12.53 1.66
CA ALA A 745 -3.31 11.37 2.36
C ALA A 745 -3.09 11.62 3.85
N ILE A 746 -3.02 12.88 4.30
CA ILE A 746 -2.90 13.20 5.73
C ILE A 746 -4.11 12.60 6.47
N SER A 747 -3.86 11.88 7.56
CA SER A 747 -4.97 11.38 8.37
C SER A 747 -5.80 12.54 8.95
N SER A 748 -7.11 12.37 9.00
CA SER A 748 -8.00 13.40 9.58
C SER A 748 -7.64 13.74 11.03
N GLN A 749 -7.07 12.78 11.76
CA GLN A 749 -6.54 13.02 13.09
C GLN A 749 -5.30 13.93 13.06
N ASN A 750 -4.33 13.67 12.17
CA ASN A 750 -3.11 14.46 12.10
C ASN A 750 -3.39 15.92 11.72
N ILE A 751 -4.39 16.17 10.90
CA ILE A 751 -4.83 17.53 10.53
C ILE A 751 -5.24 18.35 11.78
N SER A 752 -5.92 17.75 12.73
CA SER A 752 -6.40 18.44 13.95
C SER A 752 -5.26 18.85 14.90
N TYR A 753 -4.09 18.23 14.76
CA TYR A 753 -2.90 18.53 15.60
C TYR A 753 -1.92 19.48 14.94
N LEU A 754 -2.11 19.86 13.67
CA LEU A 754 -1.30 20.90 13.05
C LEU A 754 -1.46 22.22 13.79
N GLY A 755 -0.38 22.95 13.95
CA GLY A 755 -0.41 24.32 14.46
C GLY A 755 -1.19 25.25 13.52
N THR A 756 -1.71 26.35 14.08
CA THR A 756 -2.41 27.38 13.28
C THR A 756 -1.55 27.92 12.14
N GLU A 757 -0.27 28.13 12.36
CA GLU A 757 0.68 28.56 11.34
C GLU A 757 0.87 27.51 10.24
N GLN A 758 0.85 26.23 10.60
CA GLN A 758 0.94 25.13 9.63
C GLN A 758 -0.34 25.00 8.78
N ILE A 759 -1.52 25.20 9.38
CA ILE A 759 -2.79 25.27 8.63
C ILE A 759 -2.78 26.45 7.67
N GLN A 760 -2.33 27.59 8.12
CA GLN A 760 -2.19 28.81 7.31
C GLN A 760 -1.17 28.64 6.17
N ALA A 761 -0.16 27.79 6.38
CA ALA A 761 0.86 27.49 5.39
C ALA A 761 0.40 26.47 4.33
N ILE A 762 -0.72 25.79 4.50
CA ILE A 762 -1.25 24.92 3.43
C ILE A 762 -1.52 25.79 2.19
N ASN A 763 -0.89 25.45 1.07
CA ASN A 763 -0.99 26.24 -0.14
C ASN A 763 -2.45 26.35 -0.60
N THR A 764 -2.88 27.56 -0.93
CA THR A 764 -4.27 27.86 -1.36
C THR A 764 -4.73 26.99 -2.53
N SER A 765 -3.81 26.65 -3.44
CA SER A 765 -4.12 25.78 -4.58
C SER A 765 -4.48 24.32 -4.19
N VAL A 766 -4.13 23.89 -2.99
CA VAL A 766 -4.40 22.53 -2.52
C VAL A 766 -5.37 22.47 -1.34
N VAL A 767 -5.81 23.58 -0.78
CA VAL A 767 -6.80 23.62 0.31
C VAL A 767 -8.10 22.91 -0.08
N SER A 768 -8.53 23.08 -1.33
CA SER A 768 -9.70 22.37 -1.89
C SER A 768 -9.51 20.83 -1.93
N ALA A 769 -8.29 20.34 -1.80
CA ALA A 769 -8.00 18.91 -1.77
C ALA A 769 -8.23 18.28 -0.39
N LEU A 770 -8.35 19.08 0.68
CA LEU A 770 -8.77 18.56 1.99
C LEU A 770 -10.11 17.86 1.85
N THR A 771 -10.18 16.62 2.32
CA THR A 771 -11.45 15.89 2.37
C THR A 771 -12.38 16.53 3.38
N THR A 772 -13.69 16.34 3.24
CA THR A 772 -14.69 16.79 4.22
C THR A 772 -14.39 16.24 5.61
N SER A 773 -13.93 14.98 5.69
CA SER A 773 -13.53 14.37 6.96
C SER A 773 -12.33 15.06 7.62
N GLN A 774 -11.32 15.44 6.82
CA GLN A 774 -10.18 16.23 7.33
C GLN A 774 -10.64 17.63 7.77
N PHE A 775 -11.47 18.27 6.95
CA PHE A 775 -11.97 19.61 7.20
C PHE A 775 -12.80 19.69 8.49
N THR A 776 -13.67 18.71 8.74
CA THR A 776 -14.48 18.65 9.97
C THR A 776 -13.67 18.44 11.25
N GLN A 777 -12.45 17.90 11.15
CA GLN A 777 -11.54 17.72 12.28
C GLN A 777 -10.72 18.98 12.62
N LEU A 778 -10.75 20.00 11.77
CA LEU A 778 -10.10 21.27 12.10
C LEU A 778 -10.72 21.86 13.36
N THR A 779 -9.87 22.24 14.29
CA THR A 779 -10.31 22.94 15.51
C THR A 779 -10.78 24.34 15.18
N THR A 780 -11.57 24.94 16.06
CA THR A 780 -11.99 26.34 15.92
C THR A 780 -10.82 27.32 15.87
N ALA A 781 -9.71 27.01 16.55
CA ALA A 781 -8.49 27.80 16.47
C ALA A 781 -7.84 27.73 15.09
N GLN A 782 -7.82 26.53 14.50
CA GLN A 782 -7.33 26.31 13.15
C GLN A 782 -8.23 26.98 12.10
N ILE A 783 -9.55 26.89 12.24
CA ILE A 783 -10.49 27.60 11.37
C ILE A 783 -10.27 29.12 11.43
N LYS A 784 -10.05 29.68 12.60
CA LYS A 784 -9.71 31.11 12.74
C LYS A 784 -8.40 31.49 12.05
N ALA A 785 -7.49 30.56 11.95
CA ALA A 785 -6.18 30.77 11.29
C ALA A 785 -6.24 30.63 9.77
N VAL A 786 -7.30 29.99 9.21
CA VAL A 786 -7.45 29.87 7.74
C VAL A 786 -7.48 31.27 7.13
N SER A 787 -6.62 31.54 6.17
CA SER A 787 -6.55 32.84 5.50
C SER A 787 -7.79 33.09 4.62
N THR A 788 -8.03 34.36 4.29
CA THR A 788 -9.11 34.73 3.35
C THR A 788 -8.93 34.07 1.98
N ASP A 789 -7.71 33.98 1.49
CA ASP A 789 -7.42 33.29 0.21
C ASP A 789 -7.69 31.79 0.30
N GLN A 790 -7.36 31.16 1.44
CA GLN A 790 -7.68 29.75 1.68
C GLN A 790 -9.20 29.56 1.83
N MET A 791 -9.89 30.48 2.49
CA MET A 791 -11.37 30.46 2.59
C MET A 791 -12.03 30.56 1.21
N HIS A 792 -11.52 31.41 0.34
CA HIS A 792 -12.00 31.54 -1.04
C HIS A 792 -11.80 30.26 -1.85
N ALA A 793 -10.76 29.50 -1.57
CA ALA A 793 -10.44 28.23 -2.23
C ALA A 793 -11.26 27.04 -1.75
N LEU A 794 -12.08 27.20 -0.69
CA LEU A 794 -12.89 26.11 -0.16
C LEU A 794 -14.00 25.72 -1.14
N THR A 795 -14.24 24.42 -1.21
CA THR A 795 -15.33 23.85 -1.99
C THR A 795 -16.66 23.95 -1.23
N ALA A 796 -17.79 23.97 -1.95
CA ALA A 796 -19.11 23.87 -1.39
C ALA A 796 -19.29 22.67 -0.45
N ALA A 797 -18.71 21.51 -0.82
CA ALA A 797 -18.74 20.31 0.01
C ALA A 797 -18.02 20.48 1.37
N GLN A 798 -16.88 21.15 1.39
CA GLN A 798 -16.17 21.46 2.63
C GLN A 798 -16.97 22.41 3.51
N VAL A 799 -17.58 23.43 2.91
CA VAL A 799 -18.41 24.40 3.64
C VAL A 799 -19.71 23.75 4.15
N THR A 800 -20.33 22.90 3.37
CA THR A 800 -21.51 22.10 3.82
C THR A 800 -21.16 21.20 5.01
N ALA A 801 -19.96 20.61 4.99
CA ALA A 801 -19.49 19.71 6.05
C ALA A 801 -19.03 20.45 7.32
N MET A 802 -18.90 21.76 7.30
CA MET A 802 -18.48 22.56 8.45
C MET A 802 -19.36 22.28 9.66
N THR A 803 -18.76 22.10 10.80
CA THR A 803 -19.50 21.96 12.07
C THR A 803 -20.00 23.33 12.54
N THR A 804 -21.06 23.33 13.36
CA THR A 804 -21.60 24.57 13.97
C THR A 804 -20.54 25.33 14.77
N ALA A 805 -19.65 24.59 15.48
CA ALA A 805 -18.52 25.19 16.21
C ALA A 805 -17.52 25.87 15.27
N GLN A 806 -17.23 25.25 14.12
CA GLN A 806 -16.36 25.83 13.10
C GLN A 806 -17.00 27.05 12.45
N ALA A 807 -18.28 26.97 12.10
CA ALA A 807 -19.03 28.08 11.54
C ALA A 807 -19.08 29.28 12.51
N GLY A 808 -19.37 29.02 13.78
CA GLY A 808 -19.38 30.04 14.84
C GLY A 808 -18.00 30.65 15.12
N ALA A 809 -16.93 30.03 14.68
CA ALA A 809 -15.58 30.52 14.83
C ALA A 809 -15.11 31.44 13.68
N LEU A 810 -15.86 31.53 12.59
CA LEU A 810 -15.51 32.33 11.42
C LEU A 810 -15.50 33.83 11.76
N SER A 811 -14.52 34.53 11.25
CA SER A 811 -14.52 36.02 11.23
C SER A 811 -15.38 36.55 10.09
N ALA A 812 -15.73 37.81 10.15
CA ALA A 812 -16.41 38.50 9.06
C ALA A 812 -15.62 38.45 7.73
N ASP A 813 -14.31 38.70 7.80
CA ASP A 813 -13.42 38.64 6.65
C ASP A 813 -13.37 37.23 6.03
N GLN A 814 -13.35 36.21 6.88
CA GLN A 814 -13.37 34.80 6.44
C GLN A 814 -14.70 34.44 5.79
N LEU A 815 -15.81 34.87 6.36
CA LEU A 815 -17.15 34.65 5.81
C LEU A 815 -17.33 35.39 4.49
N SER A 816 -16.86 36.62 4.39
CA SER A 816 -16.89 37.42 3.17
C SER A 816 -16.00 36.86 2.05
N ALA A 817 -14.92 36.19 2.44
CA ALA A 817 -14.00 35.55 1.50
C ALA A 817 -14.56 34.26 0.89
N LEU A 818 -15.60 33.68 1.46
CA LEU A 818 -16.26 32.52 0.86
C LEU A 818 -16.92 32.94 -0.46
N GLY A 819 -16.63 32.22 -1.55
CA GLY A 819 -17.33 32.44 -2.81
C GLY A 819 -18.84 32.18 -2.68
N VAL A 820 -19.64 32.80 -3.52
CA VAL A 820 -21.11 32.69 -3.52
C VAL A 820 -21.58 31.22 -3.48
N SER A 821 -20.93 30.34 -4.26
CA SER A 821 -21.25 28.91 -4.27
C SER A 821 -20.97 28.23 -2.93
N ALA A 822 -19.90 28.59 -2.26
CA ALA A 822 -19.51 28.02 -0.97
C ALA A 822 -20.40 28.59 0.15
N LEU A 823 -20.69 29.88 0.11
CA LEU A 823 -21.56 30.53 1.07
C LEU A 823 -23.00 29.98 1.00
N SER A 824 -23.53 29.79 -0.21
CA SER A 824 -24.86 29.22 -0.43
C SER A 824 -24.97 27.74 0.01
N ALA A 825 -23.84 27.05 0.18
CA ALA A 825 -23.77 25.68 0.65
C ALA A 825 -23.78 25.58 2.19
N MET A 826 -23.71 26.69 2.91
CA MET A 826 -23.82 26.67 4.38
C MET A 826 -25.22 26.18 4.79
N ASN A 827 -25.25 25.18 5.65
CA ASN A 827 -26.50 24.69 6.19
C ASN A 827 -27.07 25.66 7.23
N ARG A 828 -28.39 25.56 7.50
CA ARG A 828 -29.10 26.41 8.45
C ARG A 828 -28.41 26.50 9.81
N PHE A 829 -27.93 25.39 10.36
CA PHE A 829 -27.34 25.36 11.70
C PHE A 829 -26.02 26.11 11.75
N ASN A 830 -25.27 26.06 10.65
CA ASN A 830 -24.02 26.78 10.50
C ASN A 830 -24.27 28.30 10.39
N ILE A 831 -25.35 28.69 9.70
CA ILE A 831 -25.76 30.09 9.62
C ILE A 831 -26.23 30.59 10.99
N GLU A 832 -27.03 29.81 11.72
CA GLU A 832 -27.49 30.13 13.07
C GLU A 832 -26.33 30.20 14.10
N ALA A 833 -25.23 29.49 13.85
CA ALA A 833 -24.06 29.51 14.72
C ALA A 833 -23.14 30.73 14.50
N LEU A 834 -23.34 31.48 13.41
CA LEU A 834 -22.57 32.69 13.14
C LEU A 834 -22.86 33.76 14.21
N SER A 835 -21.82 34.46 14.64
CA SER A 835 -22.01 35.54 15.59
C SER A 835 -22.77 36.70 14.95
N THR A 836 -23.58 37.39 15.72
CA THR A 836 -24.31 38.60 15.27
C THR A 836 -23.33 39.66 14.78
N SER A 837 -22.11 39.74 15.38
CA SER A 837 -21.04 40.63 14.95
C SER A 837 -20.46 40.24 13.63
N THR A 838 -20.33 38.93 13.36
CA THR A 838 -19.82 38.41 12.08
C THR A 838 -20.81 38.70 10.96
N ILE A 839 -22.12 38.48 11.21
CA ILE A 839 -23.17 38.76 10.24
C ILE A 839 -23.31 40.27 9.99
N ALA A 840 -23.29 41.09 11.06
CA ALA A 840 -23.43 42.53 10.96
C ALA A 840 -22.24 43.24 10.26
N ALA A 841 -21.08 42.59 10.22
CA ALA A 841 -19.91 43.12 9.55
C ALA A 841 -19.75 42.64 8.08
N LEU A 842 -20.69 41.82 7.58
CA LEU A 842 -20.74 41.45 6.17
C LEU A 842 -21.04 42.68 5.31
N ASP A 843 -20.25 42.90 4.28
CA ASP A 843 -20.51 43.92 3.27
C ASP A 843 -21.80 43.56 2.49
N THR A 844 -22.64 44.53 2.25
CA THR A 844 -23.89 44.39 1.48
C THR A 844 -23.68 43.98 0.02
N SER A 845 -22.44 43.86 -0.41
CA SER A 845 -22.05 43.39 -1.74
C SER A 845 -21.86 41.87 -1.85
N VAL A 846 -21.94 41.15 -0.72
CA VAL A 846 -21.85 39.70 -0.63
C VAL A 846 -23.25 39.10 -0.44
#